data_e19168d938c433a8f94e857a54f29182
#
_entry.id   e19168d938c433a8f94e857a54f29182
#
_cell.length_a   1.000
_cell.length_b   1.000
_cell.length_c   1.000
_cell.angle_alpha   90.00
_cell.angle_beta   90.00
_cell.angle_gamma   90.00
#
_symmetry.space_group_name_H-M   'P 1'
#
loop_
_entity.id
_entity.type
_entity.pdbx_description
1 polymer ?
#
loop_
_entity_poly.entity_id
_entity_poly.type
_entity_poly.pdbx_seq_one_letter_code
_entity_poly.pdbx_strand_id
1 'polypeptide(L)'
;MTKPTFYITTPIYYPSDKLHIGHAYCTTIADTVARYHRAKGEDVFFLTGSDEHGLKIQRKATEMGVTPIQYVDEIIANFKLLWQRLNITNNDFIRTSEERHHKVVQSILQKIFEQGDIYKKNYEGWYCVPCESYWLERQLVDGKCPDCGRPVERMEEESYFFKLSKYQDRLLEYIETHPDFIQPVARRNEMINFIKQGLEDLSITRTTFDWGIPVPFDNKHVVYVWFDALLNYFTGIGYGSDPEKFNKYWPANLHLVGKEIVRFHTIIWPIMLMAMGEELPKQVYGHGWLVVEGDKMSKSKGNVIDPLALIDEFGADAIRYFLLREINLGSDGNFSRDALITRINADLANDLGNLLHRTVSMIEKYHGGVIHKTACSDPLDDELIALVNETVAKYQDAMDHMEINTAIKALWALISRANKYIDETGPWLLAKDPAKAARLETVMYNLAEVLRIVAILTSPYIPSTSPKIYTQLGLTAPEQFLLADTAWGGLPDGTKVQKGEPLYPRIEITESGETVIAATKKTAPAAKQAVKAEVKAEAKTESKAAATEEITIDDFMKIDLRVATILTAERVPKTDKLMKLEVRIGEEERTIVSGIAQHYTAEELIGRNVIVIANLKAAKLRGIESRGMLLAASDGEGKLVLADAPDIASGSKVK
;
A
#
# COMPACT_ATOMS: atom_id res chain seq x y z
N MET A 1 17.52 30.73 -8.80
CA MET A 1 16.88 30.34 -7.52
C MET A 1 17.34 28.94 -7.18
N THR A 2 17.74 28.68 -5.95
CA THR A 2 18.05 27.33 -5.45
C THR A 2 16.78 26.50 -5.47
N LYS A 3 16.86 25.25 -5.94
CA LYS A 3 15.72 24.32 -5.91
C LYS A 3 15.26 24.09 -4.47
N PRO A 4 13.95 24.01 -4.18
CA PRO A 4 13.49 23.55 -2.88
C PRO A 4 14.07 22.17 -2.56
N THR A 5 14.37 21.91 -1.31
CA THR A 5 14.94 20.64 -0.86
C THR A 5 13.86 19.78 -0.20
N PHE A 6 13.98 18.46 -0.35
CA PHE A 6 13.12 17.50 0.32
C PHE A 6 13.94 16.33 0.86
N TYR A 7 13.97 16.18 2.18
CA TYR A 7 14.65 15.09 2.86
C TYR A 7 13.63 14.09 3.40
N ILE A 8 13.67 12.87 2.87
CA ILE A 8 12.81 11.75 3.27
C ILE A 8 13.64 10.58 3.76
N THR A 9 13.14 9.89 4.78
CA THR A 9 13.79 8.70 5.33
C THR A 9 12.80 7.54 5.52
N THR A 10 13.30 6.31 5.40
CA THR A 10 12.69 5.13 6.01
C THR A 10 13.27 4.90 7.41
N PRO A 11 12.73 3.95 8.21
CA PRO A 11 13.51 3.35 9.29
C PRO A 11 14.76 2.69 8.71
N ILE A 12 15.81 2.59 9.51
CA ILE A 12 16.88 1.65 9.22
C ILE A 12 16.47 0.27 9.72
N TYR A 13 16.62 -0.74 8.86
CA TYR A 13 16.05 -2.06 9.10
C TYR A 13 16.99 -2.96 9.89
N TYR A 14 16.45 -3.67 10.88
CA TYR A 14 17.21 -4.56 11.76
C TYR A 14 17.53 -5.88 11.05
N PRO A 15 18.83 -6.21 10.80
CA PRO A 15 19.24 -7.34 9.97
C PRO A 15 19.24 -8.66 10.75
N SER A 16 18.15 -8.95 11.44
CA SER A 16 18.00 -10.24 12.13
C SER A 16 17.61 -11.37 11.18
N ASP A 17 17.23 -11.04 9.95
CA ASP A 17 16.85 -11.97 8.87
C ASP A 17 16.58 -11.24 7.55
N LYS A 18 16.23 -12.00 6.47
CA LYS A 18 15.80 -11.45 5.18
C LYS A 18 14.60 -10.54 5.35
N LEU A 19 14.54 -9.51 4.51
CA LEU A 19 13.38 -8.61 4.45
C LEU A 19 12.14 -9.35 3.90
N HIS A 20 10.97 -8.96 4.40
CA HIS A 20 9.68 -9.45 3.91
C HIS A 20 8.89 -8.33 3.22
N ILE A 21 7.74 -8.66 2.65
CA ILE A 21 6.90 -7.73 1.88
C ILE A 21 6.53 -6.45 2.66
N GLY A 22 6.44 -6.48 4.01
CA GLY A 22 6.18 -5.30 4.83
C GLY A 22 7.32 -4.27 4.79
N HIS A 23 8.59 -4.70 4.70
CA HIS A 23 9.73 -3.79 4.49
C HIS A 23 9.72 -3.21 3.08
N ALA A 24 9.40 -4.05 2.08
CA ALA A 24 9.22 -3.61 0.70
C ALA A 24 8.11 -2.55 0.60
N TYR A 25 7.01 -2.69 1.34
CA TYR A 25 5.92 -1.73 1.41
C TYR A 25 6.39 -0.37 1.90
N CYS A 26 7.03 -0.29 3.08
CA CYS A 26 7.54 0.95 3.63
C CYS A 26 8.51 1.66 2.66
N THR A 27 9.49 0.92 2.13
CA THR A 27 10.51 1.51 1.25
C THR A 27 9.93 1.92 -0.12
N THR A 28 8.93 1.18 -0.63
CA THR A 28 8.23 1.56 -1.86
C THR A 28 7.43 2.85 -1.69
N ILE A 29 6.77 3.07 -0.55
CA ILE A 29 6.10 4.33 -0.25
C ILE A 29 7.10 5.48 -0.24
N ALA A 30 8.22 5.33 0.49
CA ALA A 30 9.23 6.38 0.57
C ALA A 30 9.84 6.71 -0.80
N ASP A 31 10.15 5.70 -1.61
CA ASP A 31 10.65 5.88 -2.97
C ASP A 31 9.63 6.57 -3.88
N THR A 32 8.35 6.22 -3.74
CA THR A 32 7.27 6.86 -4.51
C THR A 32 7.15 8.35 -4.18
N VAL A 33 7.20 8.70 -2.90
CA VAL A 33 7.19 10.09 -2.45
C VAL A 33 8.46 10.82 -2.91
N ALA A 34 9.63 10.19 -2.81
CA ALA A 34 10.89 10.76 -3.30
C ALA A 34 10.83 11.05 -4.82
N ARG A 35 10.31 10.11 -5.61
CA ARG A 35 10.13 10.29 -7.06
C ARG A 35 9.12 11.39 -7.38
N TYR A 36 8.02 11.47 -6.63
CA TYR A 36 7.04 12.54 -6.78
C TYR A 36 7.66 13.93 -6.55
N HIS A 37 8.42 14.12 -5.46
CA HIS A 37 9.08 15.40 -5.19
C HIS A 37 10.16 15.73 -6.22
N ARG A 38 10.89 14.72 -6.75
CA ARG A 38 11.78 14.92 -7.90
C ARG A 38 10.99 15.36 -9.15
N ALA A 39 9.81 14.77 -9.39
CA ALA A 39 8.94 15.17 -10.50
C ALA A 39 8.39 16.60 -10.34
N LYS A 40 8.26 17.11 -9.10
CA LYS A 40 8.02 18.54 -8.82
C LYS A 40 9.22 19.44 -9.15
N GLY A 41 10.40 18.85 -9.41
CA GLY A 41 11.65 19.58 -9.66
C GLY A 41 12.44 19.91 -8.39
N GLU A 42 12.09 19.34 -7.26
CA GLU A 42 12.79 19.53 -5.97
C GLU A 42 14.10 18.74 -5.91
N ASP A 43 15.03 19.17 -5.07
CA ASP A 43 16.29 18.48 -4.79
C ASP A 43 16.07 17.52 -3.61
N VAL A 44 15.92 16.25 -3.91
CA VAL A 44 15.50 15.22 -2.96
C VAL A 44 16.66 14.40 -2.46
N PHE A 45 16.77 14.28 -1.13
CA PHE A 45 17.64 13.30 -0.48
C PHE A 45 16.79 12.21 0.18
N PHE A 46 16.96 10.97 -0.27
CA PHE A 46 16.28 9.80 0.27
C PHE A 46 17.27 8.89 0.98
N LEU A 47 17.11 8.74 2.31
CA LEU A 47 17.92 7.90 3.17
C LEU A 47 17.18 6.64 3.59
N THR A 48 17.85 5.50 3.48
CA THR A 48 17.48 4.22 4.08
C THR A 48 18.74 3.56 4.64
N GLY A 49 18.61 2.43 5.33
CA GLY A 49 19.80 1.78 5.89
C GLY A 49 19.51 0.56 6.75
N SER A 50 20.49 0.20 7.58
CA SER A 50 20.43 -0.94 8.49
C SER A 50 20.89 -0.58 9.89
N ASP A 51 20.14 -1.08 10.89
CA ASP A 51 20.44 -1.02 12.31
C ASP A 51 21.11 -2.34 12.73
N GLU A 52 22.43 -2.31 12.91
CA GLU A 52 23.25 -3.53 12.93
C GLU A 52 23.75 -3.93 14.32
N HIS A 53 23.52 -3.11 15.35
CA HIS A 53 24.01 -3.36 16.69
C HIS A 53 23.00 -4.11 17.56
N GLY A 54 23.43 -4.59 18.74
CA GLY A 54 22.58 -5.14 19.78
C GLY A 54 22.81 -6.62 20.09
N LEU A 55 22.25 -7.04 21.22
CA LEU A 55 22.40 -8.39 21.77
C LEU A 55 21.90 -9.48 20.82
N LYS A 56 20.82 -9.23 20.11
CA LYS A 56 20.19 -10.21 19.22
C LYS A 56 21.11 -10.56 18.03
N ILE A 57 21.77 -9.58 17.45
CA ILE A 57 22.73 -9.78 16.36
C ILE A 57 23.94 -10.55 16.89
N GLN A 58 24.50 -10.13 18.05
CA GLN A 58 25.64 -10.82 18.65
C GLN A 58 25.34 -12.28 18.93
N ARG A 59 24.18 -12.60 19.52
CA ARG A 59 23.74 -13.97 19.77
C ARG A 59 23.63 -14.78 18.48
N LYS A 60 23.02 -14.22 17.43
CA LYS A 60 22.91 -14.89 16.12
C LYS A 60 24.26 -15.18 15.48
N ALA A 61 25.16 -14.22 15.48
CA ALA A 61 26.51 -14.40 14.97
C ALA A 61 27.25 -15.51 15.76
N THR A 62 27.14 -15.52 17.09
CA THR A 62 27.72 -16.57 17.95
C THR A 62 27.13 -17.95 17.63
N GLU A 63 25.80 -18.06 17.49
CA GLU A 63 25.12 -19.32 17.11
C GLU A 63 25.63 -19.86 15.77
N MET A 64 25.98 -18.97 14.82
CA MET A 64 26.52 -19.34 13.50
C MET A 64 28.04 -19.50 13.47
N GLY A 65 28.74 -19.19 14.56
CA GLY A 65 30.20 -19.29 14.63
C GLY A 65 30.95 -18.25 13.79
N VAL A 66 30.33 -17.08 13.54
CA VAL A 66 30.91 -15.96 12.76
C VAL A 66 30.98 -14.69 13.62
N THR A 67 31.70 -13.69 13.15
CA THR A 67 31.69 -12.37 13.80
C THR A 67 30.38 -11.63 13.50
N PRO A 68 29.90 -10.72 14.37
CA PRO A 68 28.69 -9.93 14.11
C PRO A 68 28.74 -9.17 12.77
N ILE A 69 29.88 -8.59 12.41
CA ILE A 69 30.02 -7.87 11.13
C ILE A 69 29.88 -8.82 9.92
N GLN A 70 30.46 -10.02 9.97
CA GLN A 70 30.30 -11.01 8.90
C GLN A 70 28.84 -11.45 8.75
N TYR A 71 28.13 -11.62 9.89
CA TYR A 71 26.71 -11.97 9.89
C TYR A 71 25.85 -10.89 9.22
N VAL A 72 26.04 -9.62 9.61
CA VAL A 72 25.23 -8.53 9.04
C VAL A 72 25.58 -8.25 7.59
N ASP A 73 26.84 -8.39 7.16
CA ASP A 73 27.27 -8.18 5.77
C ASP A 73 26.54 -9.11 4.79
N GLU A 74 26.34 -10.37 5.17
CA GLU A 74 25.59 -11.34 4.35
C GLU A 74 24.11 -10.94 4.20
N ILE A 75 23.49 -10.48 5.29
CA ILE A 75 22.07 -10.09 5.27
C ILE A 75 21.89 -8.78 4.51
N ILE A 76 22.79 -7.80 4.68
CA ILE A 76 22.72 -6.49 4.01
C ILE A 76 22.85 -6.62 2.48
N ALA A 77 23.60 -7.61 2.00
CA ALA A 77 23.63 -7.91 0.57
C ALA A 77 22.22 -8.21 0.00
N ASN A 78 21.40 -8.96 0.75
CA ASN A 78 19.99 -9.22 0.37
C ASN A 78 19.13 -7.96 0.43
N PHE A 79 19.36 -7.04 1.41
CA PHE A 79 18.64 -5.77 1.47
C PHE A 79 18.89 -4.93 0.22
N LYS A 80 20.16 -4.74 -0.12
CA LYS A 80 20.58 -3.99 -1.31
C LYS A 80 20.06 -4.62 -2.60
N LEU A 81 20.07 -5.95 -2.69
CA LEU A 81 19.48 -6.67 -3.83
C LEU A 81 17.98 -6.38 -3.95
N LEU A 82 17.23 -6.43 -2.85
CA LEU A 82 15.80 -6.14 -2.88
C LEU A 82 15.52 -4.69 -3.32
N TRP A 83 16.28 -3.70 -2.81
CA TRP A 83 16.14 -2.31 -3.24
C TRP A 83 16.46 -2.12 -4.72
N GLN A 84 17.50 -2.76 -5.21
CA GLN A 84 17.83 -2.75 -6.64
C GLN A 84 16.68 -3.36 -7.48
N ARG A 85 16.15 -4.50 -7.06
CA ARG A 85 15.08 -5.21 -7.77
C ARG A 85 13.75 -4.45 -7.75
N LEU A 86 13.48 -3.66 -6.72
CA LEU A 86 12.31 -2.77 -6.60
C LEU A 86 12.52 -1.40 -7.27
N ASN A 87 13.69 -1.13 -7.86
CA ASN A 87 14.06 0.18 -8.40
C ASN A 87 14.01 1.32 -7.36
N ILE A 88 14.42 1.04 -6.12
CA ILE A 88 14.51 2.06 -5.06
C ILE A 88 15.63 3.04 -5.37
N THR A 89 15.37 4.34 -5.23
CA THR A 89 16.26 5.45 -5.61
C THR A 89 16.85 6.19 -4.42
N ASN A 90 17.19 5.46 -3.36
CA ASN A 90 17.85 6.04 -2.20
C ASN A 90 19.22 6.65 -2.58
N ASN A 91 19.51 7.82 -1.98
CA ASN A 91 20.76 8.54 -2.19
C ASN A 91 21.89 7.99 -1.33
N ASP A 92 21.54 7.45 -0.15
CA ASP A 92 22.49 6.79 0.74
C ASP A 92 21.84 5.58 1.41
N PHE A 93 22.67 4.58 1.73
CA PHE A 93 22.32 3.42 2.55
C PHE A 93 23.23 3.41 3.77
N ILE A 94 22.77 4.01 4.87
CA ILE A 94 23.54 4.12 6.11
C ILE A 94 23.56 2.80 6.87
N ARG A 95 24.72 2.43 7.40
CA ARG A 95 24.88 1.29 8.30
C ARG A 95 25.35 1.80 9.66
N THR A 96 24.74 1.36 10.75
CA THR A 96 25.17 1.80 12.08
C THR A 96 26.55 1.31 12.44
N SER A 97 27.06 0.25 11.82
CA SER A 97 28.41 -0.26 11.98
C SER A 97 29.50 0.56 11.28
N GLU A 98 29.13 1.59 10.48
CA GLU A 98 30.11 2.43 9.79
C GLU A 98 30.80 3.42 10.74
N GLU A 99 32.11 3.60 10.53
CA GLU A 99 32.95 4.53 11.31
C GLU A 99 32.40 5.96 11.33
N ARG A 100 31.80 6.43 10.21
CA ARG A 100 31.16 7.76 10.13
C ARG A 100 30.00 7.88 11.10
N HIS A 101 29.26 6.80 11.35
CA HIS A 101 28.14 6.78 12.27
C HIS A 101 28.62 6.74 13.73
N HIS A 102 29.61 5.89 14.03
CA HIS A 102 30.21 5.81 15.35
C HIS A 102 30.69 7.20 15.84
N LYS A 103 31.39 7.96 14.99
CA LYS A 103 31.87 9.31 15.32
C LYS A 103 30.75 10.27 15.66
N VAL A 104 29.67 10.26 14.88
CA VAL A 104 28.49 11.12 15.13
C VAL A 104 27.85 10.77 16.47
N VAL A 105 27.57 9.48 16.70
CA VAL A 105 26.95 9.00 17.95
C VAL A 105 27.78 9.37 19.16
N GLN A 106 29.09 9.08 19.13
CA GLN A 106 29.99 9.38 20.24
C GLN A 106 30.10 10.88 20.52
N SER A 107 30.17 11.71 19.49
CA SER A 107 30.26 13.17 19.67
C SER A 107 28.99 13.76 20.30
N ILE A 108 27.82 13.29 19.88
CA ILE A 108 26.52 13.72 20.40
C ILE A 108 26.32 13.22 21.82
N LEU A 109 26.65 11.96 22.10
CA LEU A 109 26.55 11.39 23.43
C LEU A 109 27.43 12.15 24.44
N GLN A 110 28.68 12.47 24.03
CA GLN A 110 29.60 13.27 24.84
C GLN A 110 29.03 14.66 25.14
N LYS A 111 28.52 15.35 24.11
CA LYS A 111 27.88 16.66 24.24
C LYS A 111 26.74 16.67 25.27
N ILE A 112 25.81 15.69 25.14
CA ILE A 112 24.64 15.61 26.03
C ILE A 112 25.04 15.20 27.44
N PHE A 113 26.11 14.40 27.62
CA PHE A 113 26.67 14.05 28.91
C PHE A 113 27.28 15.28 29.61
N GLU A 114 28.08 16.10 28.90
CA GLU A 114 28.69 17.31 29.41
C GLU A 114 27.66 18.38 29.79
N GLN A 115 26.49 18.40 29.13
CA GLN A 115 25.35 19.24 29.50
C GLN A 115 24.64 18.79 30.79
N GLY A 116 24.98 17.63 31.33
CA GLY A 116 24.38 17.06 32.53
C GLY A 116 22.99 16.46 32.31
N ASP A 117 22.63 16.16 31.06
CA ASP A 117 21.35 15.47 30.71
C ASP A 117 21.47 13.94 30.70
N ILE A 118 22.67 13.44 30.97
CA ILE A 118 22.94 12.01 31.16
C ILE A 118 23.53 11.81 32.56
N TYR A 119 23.02 10.81 33.29
CA TYR A 119 23.49 10.44 34.62
C TYR A 119 23.54 8.93 34.80
N LYS A 120 24.39 8.47 35.73
CA LYS A 120 24.62 7.04 36.01
C LYS A 120 23.70 6.55 37.12
N LYS A 121 23.10 5.38 36.96
CA LYS A 121 22.21 4.75 37.94
C LYS A 121 22.20 3.25 37.76
N ASN A 122 22.11 2.47 38.85
CA ASN A 122 21.76 1.05 38.78
C ASN A 122 20.29 0.93 38.41
N TYR A 123 20.02 0.10 37.45
CA TYR A 123 18.68 -0.17 36.95
C TYR A 123 18.32 -1.63 37.16
N GLU A 124 17.13 -1.85 37.70
CA GLU A 124 16.51 -3.15 37.79
C GLU A 124 15.16 -3.08 37.07
N GLY A 125 14.94 -3.95 36.10
CA GLY A 125 13.71 -3.92 35.29
C GLY A 125 13.48 -5.18 34.49
N TRP A 126 12.34 -5.21 33.81
CA TRP A 126 11.96 -6.30 32.92
C TRP A 126 12.42 -6.01 31.49
N TYR A 127 13.35 -6.80 30.98
CA TYR A 127 13.94 -6.61 29.66
C TYR A 127 13.32 -7.53 28.62
N CYS A 128 12.87 -6.96 27.51
CA CYS A 128 12.43 -7.71 26.34
C CYS A 128 13.57 -7.83 25.33
N VAL A 129 14.20 -8.99 25.23
CA VAL A 129 15.32 -9.24 24.30
C VAL A 129 14.92 -8.99 22.84
N PRO A 130 13.74 -9.42 22.34
CA PRO A 130 13.34 -9.16 20.95
C PRO A 130 13.09 -7.69 20.60
N CYS A 131 12.65 -6.87 21.55
CA CYS A 131 12.41 -5.45 21.36
C CYS A 131 13.58 -4.58 21.84
N GLU A 132 14.53 -5.20 22.54
CA GLU A 132 15.67 -4.53 23.17
C GLU A 132 15.25 -3.36 24.08
N SER A 133 14.12 -3.53 24.79
CA SER A 133 13.48 -2.51 25.62
C SER A 133 13.26 -2.98 27.05
N TYR A 134 13.51 -2.05 28.00
CA TYR A 134 13.14 -2.25 29.41
C TYR A 134 11.71 -1.78 29.68
N TRP A 135 11.05 -2.49 30.60
CA TRP A 135 9.70 -2.22 31.04
C TRP A 135 9.63 -2.23 32.57
N LEU A 136 8.80 -1.37 33.12
CA LEU A 136 8.40 -1.48 34.52
C LEU A 136 7.34 -2.58 34.65
N GLU A 137 7.28 -3.18 35.82
CA GLU A 137 6.30 -4.26 36.09
C GLU A 137 4.85 -3.82 35.78
N ARG A 138 4.50 -2.56 36.12
CA ARG A 138 3.16 -1.97 35.84
C ARG A 138 2.86 -1.77 34.35
N GLN A 139 3.85 -1.82 33.50
CA GLN A 139 3.72 -1.65 32.04
C GLN A 139 3.58 -2.99 31.32
N LEU A 140 3.86 -4.09 31.99
CA LEU A 140 3.70 -5.43 31.41
C LEU A 140 2.22 -5.74 31.21
N VAL A 141 1.91 -6.44 30.13
CA VAL A 141 0.59 -6.99 29.84
C VAL A 141 0.65 -8.49 30.05
N ASP A 142 -0.08 -9.00 31.05
CA ASP A 142 -0.03 -10.42 31.47
C ASP A 142 1.40 -10.94 31.74
N GLY A 143 2.25 -10.09 32.34
CA GLY A 143 3.65 -10.41 32.62
C GLY A 143 4.56 -10.48 31.38
N LYS A 144 4.12 -9.92 30.23
CA LYS A 144 4.82 -9.95 28.95
C LYS A 144 5.07 -8.53 28.43
N CYS A 145 5.96 -8.44 27.44
CA CYS A 145 6.26 -7.18 26.75
C CYS A 145 4.99 -6.59 26.09
N PRO A 146 4.62 -5.33 26.38
CA PRO A 146 3.43 -4.70 25.81
C PRO A 146 3.53 -4.47 24.30
N ASP A 147 4.76 -4.33 23.75
CA ASP A 147 4.95 -4.07 22.32
C ASP A 147 4.84 -5.35 21.47
N CYS A 148 5.37 -6.48 21.95
CA CYS A 148 5.45 -7.69 21.11
C CYS A 148 4.78 -8.93 21.72
N GLY A 149 4.25 -8.87 22.96
CA GLY A 149 3.59 -9.97 23.65
C GLY A 149 4.50 -11.12 24.07
N ARG A 150 5.85 -11.00 23.97
CA ARG A 150 6.82 -12.06 24.30
C ARG A 150 7.22 -11.99 25.77
N PRO A 151 7.74 -13.10 26.32
CA PRO A 151 8.29 -13.11 27.69
C PRO A 151 9.39 -12.05 27.87
N VAL A 152 9.48 -11.51 29.08
CA VAL A 152 10.52 -10.58 29.51
C VAL A 152 11.39 -11.24 30.58
N GLU A 153 12.65 -10.82 30.67
CA GLU A 153 13.64 -11.31 31.64
C GLU A 153 13.93 -10.19 32.66
N ARG A 154 14.05 -10.54 33.94
CA ARG A 154 14.47 -9.58 34.97
C ARG A 154 15.96 -9.36 34.82
N MET A 155 16.39 -8.12 34.64
CA MET A 155 17.79 -7.75 34.53
C MET A 155 18.12 -6.63 35.51
N GLU A 156 19.29 -6.73 36.12
CA GLU A 156 19.89 -5.70 36.94
C GLU A 156 21.20 -5.28 36.27
N GLU A 157 21.33 -3.99 35.94
CA GLU A 157 22.47 -3.47 35.20
C GLU A 157 22.80 -2.04 35.63
N GLU A 158 24.08 -1.73 35.73
CA GLU A 158 24.54 -0.34 35.80
C GLU A 158 24.35 0.28 34.42
N SER A 159 23.67 1.41 34.35
CA SER A 159 23.40 2.10 33.09
C SER A 159 23.45 3.62 33.23
N TYR A 160 23.70 4.29 32.12
CA TYR A 160 23.51 5.73 31.99
C TYR A 160 22.10 6.02 31.52
N PHE A 161 21.48 7.04 32.09
CA PHE A 161 20.11 7.46 31.83
C PHE A 161 20.09 8.83 31.19
N PHE A 162 19.32 8.98 30.13
CA PHE A 162 19.02 10.23 29.47
C PHE A 162 17.73 10.84 30.04
N LYS A 163 17.76 12.12 30.45
CA LYS A 163 16.64 12.81 31.11
C LYS A 163 15.53 13.17 30.14
N LEU A 164 14.75 12.16 29.70
CA LEU A 164 13.57 12.37 28.84
C LEU A 164 12.52 13.24 29.55
N SER A 165 12.31 13.00 30.84
CA SER A 165 11.33 13.73 31.66
C SER A 165 11.53 15.24 31.66
N LYS A 166 12.78 15.73 31.56
CA LYS A 166 13.13 17.15 31.48
C LYS A 166 12.48 17.86 30.29
N TYR A 167 12.27 17.18 29.20
CA TYR A 167 11.81 17.76 27.94
C TYR A 167 10.32 17.50 27.64
N GLN A 168 9.62 16.80 28.52
CA GLN A 168 8.25 16.33 28.32
C GLN A 168 7.29 17.47 27.95
N ASP A 169 7.25 18.53 28.76
CA ASP A 169 6.28 19.62 28.58
C ASP A 169 6.54 20.37 27.28
N ARG A 170 7.84 20.60 26.96
CA ARG A 170 8.24 21.22 25.69
C ARG A 170 7.85 20.39 24.47
N LEU A 171 7.99 19.07 24.57
CA LEU A 171 7.56 18.18 23.49
C LEU A 171 6.04 18.18 23.33
N LEU A 172 5.30 18.12 24.42
CA LEU A 172 3.84 18.14 24.40
C LEU A 172 3.31 19.44 23.78
N GLU A 173 3.84 20.60 24.18
CA GLU A 173 3.53 21.89 23.59
C GLU A 173 3.84 21.92 22.09
N TYR A 174 5.00 21.38 21.68
CA TYR A 174 5.34 21.30 20.27
C TYR A 174 4.33 20.47 19.45
N ILE A 175 3.95 19.28 19.94
CA ILE A 175 2.97 18.42 19.25
C ILE A 175 1.59 19.08 19.17
N GLU A 176 1.18 19.79 20.21
CA GLU A 176 -0.12 20.49 20.26
C GLU A 176 -0.16 21.69 19.32
N THR A 177 0.95 22.42 19.16
CA THR A 177 1.07 23.59 18.28
C THR A 177 1.42 23.26 16.83
N HIS A 178 1.89 22.02 16.55
CA HIS A 178 2.23 21.55 15.21
C HIS A 178 1.39 20.31 14.83
N PRO A 179 0.12 20.49 14.41
CA PRO A 179 -0.82 19.38 14.20
C PRO A 179 -0.38 18.40 13.13
N ASP A 180 0.46 18.81 12.18
CA ASP A 180 0.96 17.97 11.08
C ASP A 180 2.25 17.22 11.41
N PHE A 181 2.84 17.48 12.57
CA PHE A 181 4.10 16.85 12.99
C PHE A 181 3.98 15.32 13.07
N ILE A 182 2.87 14.81 13.62
CA ILE A 182 2.61 13.36 13.75
C ILE A 182 1.37 13.00 12.94
N GLN A 183 1.54 12.13 11.94
CA GLN A 183 0.46 11.63 11.11
C GLN A 183 0.46 10.08 11.07
N PRO A 184 -0.70 9.45 10.88
CA PRO A 184 -2.04 10.04 10.89
C PRO A 184 -2.48 10.51 12.28
N VAL A 185 -3.55 11.29 12.34
CA VAL A 185 -4.06 11.90 13.59
C VAL A 185 -4.27 10.90 14.73
N ALA A 186 -4.65 9.66 14.41
CA ALA A 186 -4.80 8.61 15.41
C ALA A 186 -3.49 8.35 16.17
N ARG A 187 -2.34 8.36 15.47
CA ARG A 187 -1.01 8.19 16.10
C ARG A 187 -0.64 9.41 16.94
N ARG A 188 -0.94 10.61 16.46
CA ARG A 188 -0.74 11.83 17.23
C ARG A 188 -1.48 11.77 18.57
N ASN A 189 -2.77 11.42 18.56
CA ASN A 189 -3.57 11.32 19.77
C ASN A 189 -3.04 10.26 20.75
N GLU A 190 -2.59 9.12 20.22
CA GLU A 190 -1.96 8.06 21.01
C GLU A 190 -0.69 8.57 21.72
N MET A 191 0.18 9.29 21.01
CA MET A 191 1.42 9.81 21.57
C MET A 191 1.16 10.91 22.60
N ILE A 192 0.22 11.82 22.36
CA ILE A 192 -0.20 12.83 23.35
C ILE A 192 -0.67 12.14 24.65
N ASN A 193 -1.53 11.12 24.53
CA ASN A 193 -2.03 10.38 25.69
C ASN A 193 -0.90 9.65 26.44
N PHE A 194 0.06 9.09 25.70
CA PHE A 194 1.22 8.43 26.30
C PHE A 194 2.09 9.43 27.08
N ILE A 195 2.43 10.59 26.49
CA ILE A 195 3.25 11.63 27.13
C ILE A 195 2.57 12.17 28.39
N LYS A 196 1.25 12.38 28.35
CA LYS A 196 0.47 12.87 29.50
C LYS A 196 0.45 11.92 30.71
N GLN A 197 0.82 10.65 30.52
CA GLN A 197 1.00 9.70 31.64
C GLN A 197 2.31 9.90 32.41
N GLY A 198 3.22 10.74 31.90
CA GLY A 198 4.53 11.02 32.45
C GLY A 198 5.63 10.22 31.76
N LEU A 199 6.64 10.91 31.24
CA LEU A 199 7.82 10.28 30.66
C LEU A 199 8.83 9.94 31.75
N GLU A 200 9.39 8.74 31.69
CA GLU A 200 10.51 8.31 32.51
C GLU A 200 11.83 8.48 31.75
N ASP A 201 12.92 8.66 32.49
CA ASP A 201 14.25 8.79 31.92
C ASP A 201 14.68 7.47 31.26
N LEU A 202 15.33 7.56 30.12
CA LEU A 202 15.67 6.42 29.29
C LEU A 202 17.04 5.86 29.62
N SER A 203 17.14 4.56 29.91
CA SER A 203 18.42 3.84 29.98
C SER A 203 19.05 3.73 28.59
N ILE A 204 20.19 4.39 28.38
CA ILE A 204 20.82 4.58 27.06
C ILE A 204 22.15 3.84 26.89
N THR A 205 22.54 2.98 27.84
CA THR A 205 23.75 2.17 27.70
C THR A 205 23.52 0.73 28.17
N ARG A 206 24.40 -0.18 27.74
CA ARG A 206 24.39 -1.60 28.11
C ARG A 206 25.79 -2.06 28.45
N THR A 207 25.89 -3.06 29.36
CA THR A 207 27.14 -3.75 29.73
C THR A 207 27.08 -5.27 29.50
N THR A 208 25.92 -5.77 29.12
CA THR A 208 25.64 -7.22 28.95
C THR A 208 26.09 -7.80 27.62
N PHE A 209 26.49 -6.96 26.69
CA PHE A 209 27.07 -7.31 25.39
C PHE A 209 28.01 -6.18 24.91
N ASP A 210 28.85 -6.50 23.93
CA ASP A 210 29.90 -5.62 23.41
C ASP A 210 29.74 -5.27 21.92
N TRP A 211 28.78 -5.86 21.21
CA TRP A 211 28.44 -5.48 19.85
C TRP A 211 27.56 -4.23 19.79
N GLY A 212 28.21 -3.08 19.81
CA GLY A 212 27.61 -1.74 19.84
C GLY A 212 28.68 -0.65 19.79
N ILE A 213 28.26 0.61 19.79
CA ILE A 213 29.17 1.75 19.80
C ILE A 213 29.68 1.95 21.23
N PRO A 214 31.01 1.94 21.49
CA PRO A 214 31.55 2.21 22.83
C PRO A 214 31.19 3.62 23.31
N VAL A 215 30.81 3.73 24.58
CA VAL A 215 30.53 5.03 25.23
C VAL A 215 31.83 5.78 25.44
N PRO A 216 31.98 7.03 24.94
CA PRO A 216 33.27 7.75 24.95
C PRO A 216 33.80 8.08 26.33
N PHE A 217 32.94 8.26 27.31
CA PHE A 217 33.32 8.61 28.71
C PHE A 217 33.32 7.37 29.64
N ASP A 218 32.90 6.19 29.19
CA ASP A 218 32.96 4.93 29.95
C ASP A 218 32.93 3.72 29.01
N ASN A 219 34.10 3.24 28.63
CA ASN A 219 34.27 2.18 27.63
C ASN A 219 33.82 0.78 28.07
N LYS A 220 33.30 0.62 29.31
CA LYS A 220 32.65 -0.62 29.75
C LYS A 220 31.23 -0.74 29.22
N HIS A 221 30.69 0.37 28.71
CA HIS A 221 29.34 0.46 28.20
C HIS A 221 29.34 0.58 26.68
N VAL A 222 28.31 0.02 26.04
CA VAL A 222 27.93 0.30 24.65
C VAL A 222 26.64 1.09 24.63
N VAL A 223 26.47 1.90 23.58
CA VAL A 223 25.28 2.72 23.40
C VAL A 223 24.06 1.84 23.12
N TYR A 224 22.94 2.18 23.71
CA TYR A 224 21.65 1.56 23.49
C TYR A 224 21.18 1.72 22.03
N VAL A 225 20.73 0.63 21.44
CA VAL A 225 20.41 0.52 20.00
C VAL A 225 19.52 1.66 19.47
N TRP A 226 18.50 2.09 20.20
CA TRP A 226 17.63 3.18 19.72
C TRP A 226 18.27 4.57 19.82
N PHE A 227 19.14 4.83 20.81
CA PHE A 227 19.90 6.06 20.86
C PHE A 227 20.95 6.12 19.74
N ASP A 228 21.55 4.98 19.45
CA ASP A 228 22.43 4.75 18.29
C ASP A 228 21.67 4.94 16.98
N ALA A 229 20.65 4.11 16.74
CA ALA A 229 19.94 4.04 15.48
C ALA A 229 19.31 5.37 15.04
N LEU A 230 18.68 6.14 15.94
CA LEU A 230 18.01 7.39 15.58
C LEU A 230 18.96 8.45 15.03
N LEU A 231 20.24 8.42 15.40
CA LEU A 231 21.26 9.35 14.90
C LEU A 231 21.70 9.08 13.44
N ASN A 232 21.24 7.97 12.83
CA ASN A 232 21.48 7.70 11.41
C ASN A 232 21.00 8.84 10.51
N TYR A 233 19.87 9.46 10.85
CA TYR A 233 19.26 10.56 10.10
C TYR A 233 20.17 11.79 9.99
N PHE A 234 21.03 12.00 10.96
CA PHE A 234 22.06 13.03 10.97
C PHE A 234 23.30 12.58 10.19
N THR A 235 23.75 11.35 10.44
CA THR A 235 24.93 10.80 9.78
C THR A 235 24.78 10.78 8.26
N GLY A 236 23.62 10.36 7.76
CA GLY A 236 23.34 10.24 6.32
C GLY A 236 23.46 11.57 5.56
N ILE A 237 23.20 12.69 6.23
CA ILE A 237 23.32 14.02 5.62
C ILE A 237 24.57 14.79 6.07
N GLY A 238 25.52 14.12 6.78
CA GLY A 238 26.86 14.66 7.03
C GLY A 238 27.00 15.51 8.30
N TYR A 239 26.17 15.31 9.32
CA TYR A 239 26.35 15.99 10.61
C TYR A 239 27.79 15.86 11.12
N GLY A 240 28.41 16.99 11.47
CA GLY A 240 29.79 17.03 11.95
C GLY A 240 30.88 16.81 10.92
N SER A 241 30.54 16.39 9.69
CA SER A 241 31.52 16.13 8.61
C SER A 241 31.29 16.95 7.34
N ASP A 242 30.04 17.28 7.02
CA ASP A 242 29.65 18.07 5.84
C ASP A 242 28.54 19.08 6.23
N PRO A 243 28.91 20.24 6.80
CA PRO A 243 27.95 21.24 7.23
C PRO A 243 27.08 21.81 6.11
N GLU A 244 27.57 21.87 4.87
CA GLU A 244 26.82 22.38 3.73
C GLU A 244 25.67 21.43 3.40
N LYS A 245 25.95 20.13 3.33
CA LYS A 245 24.95 19.09 3.08
C LYS A 245 23.96 19.01 4.24
N PHE A 246 24.44 19.06 5.48
CA PHE A 246 23.59 19.04 6.67
C PHE A 246 22.60 20.21 6.66
N ASN A 247 23.09 21.45 6.54
CA ASN A 247 22.25 22.66 6.52
C ASN A 247 21.31 22.72 5.31
N LYS A 248 21.66 22.04 4.21
CA LYS A 248 20.83 21.97 3.01
C LYS A 248 19.60 21.09 3.22
N TYR A 249 19.72 19.96 3.92
CA TYR A 249 18.65 18.95 4.02
C TYR A 249 17.99 18.90 5.39
N TRP A 250 18.66 19.34 6.48
CA TRP A 250 18.00 19.37 7.77
C TRP A 250 17.18 20.66 7.95
N PRO A 251 15.98 20.64 8.56
CA PRO A 251 15.29 19.48 9.13
C PRO A 251 14.64 18.57 8.07
N ALA A 252 14.55 17.27 8.40
CA ALA A 252 13.89 16.29 7.52
C ALA A 252 12.43 16.71 7.26
N ASN A 253 12.01 16.58 5.98
CA ASN A 253 10.62 16.85 5.59
C ASN A 253 9.70 15.72 6.07
N LEU A 254 10.17 14.47 5.96
CA LEU A 254 9.36 13.30 6.29
C LEU A 254 10.21 12.16 6.84
N HIS A 255 9.91 11.71 8.05
CA HIS A 255 10.28 10.39 8.55
C HIS A 255 9.08 9.44 8.35
N LEU A 256 9.20 8.50 7.42
CA LEU A 256 8.18 7.46 7.19
C LEU A 256 8.54 6.22 8.00
N VAL A 257 7.68 5.79 8.90
CA VAL A 257 7.97 4.69 9.85
C VAL A 257 6.77 3.76 10.01
N GLY A 258 7.00 2.51 10.42
CA GLY A 258 5.94 1.62 10.84
C GLY A 258 5.29 2.09 12.15
N LYS A 259 4.00 1.84 12.31
CA LYS A 259 3.24 2.28 13.50
C LYS A 259 3.83 1.79 14.83
N GLU A 260 4.53 0.64 14.82
CA GLU A 260 5.17 0.02 16.00
C GLU A 260 6.36 0.83 16.55
N ILE A 261 6.98 1.66 15.71
CA ILE A 261 8.16 2.46 16.08
C ILE A 261 7.88 3.97 16.10
N VAL A 262 6.61 4.37 15.95
CA VAL A 262 6.21 5.80 16.00
C VAL A 262 6.67 6.44 17.31
N ARG A 263 6.56 5.74 18.44
CA ARG A 263 6.98 6.27 19.76
C ARG A 263 8.45 6.69 19.80
N PHE A 264 9.33 5.93 19.19
CA PHE A 264 10.77 6.27 19.14
C PHE A 264 11.03 7.52 18.30
N HIS A 265 10.29 7.70 17.20
CA HIS A 265 10.47 8.81 16.27
C HIS A 265 9.72 10.09 16.65
N THR A 266 8.73 9.99 17.55
CA THR A 266 7.91 11.14 17.96
C THR A 266 8.10 11.55 19.41
N ILE A 267 8.82 10.75 20.21
CA ILE A 267 9.14 11.05 21.60
C ILE A 267 10.66 11.08 21.81
N ILE A 268 11.35 9.96 21.60
CA ILE A 268 12.78 9.85 21.91
C ILE A 268 13.59 10.73 20.96
N TRP A 269 13.39 10.59 19.65
CA TRP A 269 14.12 11.38 18.64
C TRP A 269 13.93 12.90 18.80
N PRO A 270 12.69 13.43 18.92
CA PRO A 270 12.51 14.86 19.18
C PRO A 270 13.16 15.36 20.47
N ILE A 271 13.10 14.57 21.54
CA ILE A 271 13.76 14.96 22.80
C ILE A 271 15.29 14.96 22.66
N MET A 272 15.87 14.02 21.94
CA MET A 272 17.30 14.04 21.62
C MET A 272 17.66 15.32 20.85
N LEU A 273 16.88 15.69 19.83
CA LEU A 273 17.06 16.92 19.06
C LEU A 273 16.93 18.18 19.93
N MET A 274 15.94 18.22 20.81
CA MET A 274 15.77 19.33 21.77
C MET A 274 16.97 19.48 22.71
N ALA A 275 17.54 18.35 23.18
CA ALA A 275 18.74 18.35 24.03
C ALA A 275 19.98 18.81 23.24
N MET A 276 20.06 18.48 21.96
CA MET A 276 21.15 18.93 21.08
C MET A 276 21.02 20.37 20.63
N GLY A 277 19.83 20.99 20.78
CA GLY A 277 19.52 22.33 20.29
C GLY A 277 19.23 22.38 18.78
N GLU A 278 18.84 21.28 18.21
CA GLU A 278 18.53 21.13 16.77
C GLU A 278 17.03 21.26 16.47
N GLU A 279 16.69 21.62 15.24
CA GLU A 279 15.30 21.66 14.78
C GLU A 279 14.71 20.27 14.72
N LEU A 280 13.38 20.16 14.91
CA LEU A 280 12.67 18.91 14.78
C LEU A 280 12.29 18.63 13.31
N PRO A 281 12.13 17.36 12.90
CA PRO A 281 11.62 17.03 11.57
C PRO A 281 10.22 17.62 11.37
N LYS A 282 9.87 17.96 10.13
CA LYS A 282 8.58 18.59 9.82
C LYS A 282 7.42 17.63 10.04
N GLN A 283 7.62 16.36 9.69
CA GLN A 283 6.58 15.32 9.81
C GLN A 283 7.18 13.95 10.11
N VAL A 284 6.49 13.20 10.99
CA VAL A 284 6.65 11.75 11.18
C VAL A 284 5.35 11.09 10.80
N TYR A 285 5.38 10.21 9.79
CA TYR A 285 4.20 9.48 9.32
C TYR A 285 4.28 8.01 9.71
N GLY A 286 3.35 7.56 10.55
CA GLY A 286 3.24 6.15 10.97
C GLY A 286 2.32 5.35 10.07
N HIS A 287 2.88 4.54 9.14
CA HIS A 287 2.08 3.66 8.31
C HIS A 287 1.62 2.40 9.06
N GLY A 288 0.51 1.79 8.59
CA GLY A 288 -0.02 0.53 9.13
C GLY A 288 0.82 -0.69 8.76
N TRP A 289 0.48 -1.84 9.32
CA TRP A 289 1.13 -3.11 8.98
C TRP A 289 0.57 -3.70 7.69
N LEU A 290 1.40 -4.46 7.02
CA LEU A 290 0.94 -5.41 6.03
C LEU A 290 0.75 -6.77 6.70
N VAL A 291 -0.50 -7.23 6.75
CA VAL A 291 -0.89 -8.53 7.29
C VAL A 291 -1.15 -9.52 6.15
N VAL A 292 -1.11 -10.80 6.43
CA VAL A 292 -1.41 -11.87 5.48
C VAL A 292 -2.57 -12.67 6.04
N GLU A 293 -3.67 -12.78 5.29
CA GLU A 293 -4.90 -13.45 5.72
C GLU A 293 -5.43 -12.94 7.08
N GLY A 294 -5.30 -11.63 7.31
CA GLY A 294 -5.71 -10.99 8.56
C GLY A 294 -4.73 -11.11 9.72
N ASP A 295 -3.65 -11.88 9.57
CA ASP A 295 -2.65 -12.13 10.61
C ASP A 295 -1.35 -11.36 10.38
N LYS A 296 -0.73 -10.89 11.46
CA LYS A 296 0.63 -10.33 11.40
C LYS A 296 1.61 -11.40 10.89
N MET A 297 2.45 -11.02 9.92
CA MET A 297 3.50 -11.90 9.43
C MET A 297 4.44 -12.34 10.55
N SER A 298 4.64 -13.64 10.68
CA SER A 298 5.64 -14.21 11.59
C SER A 298 6.19 -15.52 11.04
N LYS A 299 7.49 -15.78 11.28
CA LYS A 299 8.13 -17.03 10.86
C LYS A 299 7.52 -18.26 11.52
N SER A 300 7.12 -18.13 12.78
CA SER A 300 6.48 -19.22 13.52
C SER A 300 5.12 -19.64 12.93
N LYS A 301 4.47 -18.74 12.20
CA LYS A 301 3.22 -19.02 11.47
C LYS A 301 3.45 -19.46 10.02
N GLY A 302 4.67 -19.32 9.50
CA GLY A 302 5.01 -19.68 8.11
C GLY A 302 4.38 -18.76 7.05
N ASN A 303 3.82 -17.61 7.45
CA ASN A 303 3.09 -16.69 6.57
C ASN A 303 3.94 -15.48 6.11
N VAL A 304 5.26 -15.59 6.16
CA VAL A 304 6.17 -14.54 5.68
C VAL A 304 6.28 -14.58 4.15
N ILE A 305 5.93 -13.48 3.52
CA ILE A 305 5.96 -13.34 2.05
C ILE A 305 7.33 -12.79 1.63
N ASP A 306 8.02 -13.54 0.76
CA ASP A 306 9.29 -13.12 0.15
C ASP A 306 9.02 -12.19 -1.05
N PRO A 307 9.41 -10.90 -0.96
CA PRO A 307 9.19 -9.96 -2.05
C PRO A 307 10.02 -10.26 -3.31
N LEU A 308 11.19 -10.89 -3.19
CA LEU A 308 12.02 -11.25 -4.35
C LEU A 308 11.32 -12.31 -5.21
N ALA A 309 10.70 -13.31 -4.58
CA ALA A 309 9.93 -14.33 -5.29
C ALA A 309 8.74 -13.70 -6.05
N LEU A 310 8.04 -12.75 -5.43
CA LEU A 310 6.94 -12.03 -6.09
C LEU A 310 7.45 -11.17 -7.27
N ILE A 311 8.61 -10.52 -7.13
CA ILE A 311 9.21 -9.71 -8.20
C ILE A 311 9.64 -10.59 -9.37
N ASP A 312 10.17 -11.79 -9.10
CA ASP A 312 10.55 -12.74 -10.15
C ASP A 312 9.35 -13.21 -10.96
N GLU A 313 8.21 -13.37 -10.30
CA GLU A 313 6.99 -13.86 -10.93
C GLU A 313 6.17 -12.77 -11.64
N PHE A 314 5.98 -11.61 -11.00
CA PHE A 314 5.05 -10.57 -11.46
C PHE A 314 5.75 -9.30 -11.96
N GLY A 315 7.03 -9.15 -11.70
CA GLY A 315 7.78 -7.92 -11.99
C GLY A 315 7.65 -6.86 -10.89
N ALA A 316 8.68 -6.02 -10.77
CA ALA A 316 8.78 -5.00 -9.73
C ALA A 316 7.62 -3.98 -9.77
N ASP A 317 7.29 -3.46 -10.95
CA ASP A 317 6.25 -2.43 -11.11
C ASP A 317 4.87 -2.94 -10.69
N ALA A 318 4.54 -4.22 -10.94
CA ALA A 318 3.29 -4.80 -10.52
C ALA A 318 3.19 -4.91 -8.98
N ILE A 319 4.29 -5.28 -8.33
CA ILE A 319 4.36 -5.34 -6.86
C ILE A 319 4.26 -3.93 -6.26
N ARG A 320 5.02 -2.96 -6.78
CA ARG A 320 4.95 -1.56 -6.35
C ARG A 320 3.53 -1.02 -6.47
N TYR A 321 2.91 -1.20 -7.64
CA TYR A 321 1.53 -0.77 -7.89
C TYR A 321 0.54 -1.37 -6.89
N PHE A 322 0.59 -2.68 -6.69
CA PHE A 322 -0.29 -3.38 -5.76
C PHE A 322 -0.17 -2.82 -4.33
N LEU A 323 1.05 -2.70 -3.81
CA LEU A 323 1.32 -2.20 -2.46
C LEU A 323 0.76 -0.78 -2.25
N LEU A 324 0.84 0.07 -3.26
CA LEU A 324 0.40 1.46 -3.19
C LEU A 324 -1.10 1.64 -3.48
N ARG A 325 -1.69 0.74 -4.28
CA ARG A 325 -3.08 0.82 -4.72
C ARG A 325 -4.06 0.14 -3.77
N GLU A 326 -3.68 -1.03 -3.24
CA GLU A 326 -4.57 -1.85 -2.42
C GLU A 326 -4.61 -1.37 -0.97
N ILE A 327 -3.50 -0.81 -0.47
CA ILE A 327 -3.34 -0.47 0.93
C ILE A 327 -3.55 1.04 1.13
N ASN A 328 -4.49 1.42 1.99
CA ASN A 328 -4.63 2.80 2.42
C ASN A 328 -3.53 3.14 3.44
N LEU A 329 -2.70 4.13 3.11
CA LEU A 329 -1.63 4.56 4.00
C LEU A 329 -2.19 5.01 5.36
N GLY A 330 -1.56 4.55 6.45
CA GLY A 330 -2.03 4.81 7.82
C GLY A 330 -2.95 3.73 8.42
N SER A 331 -3.53 2.86 7.59
CA SER A 331 -4.29 1.69 8.01
C SER A 331 -3.52 0.40 7.77
N ASP A 332 -3.88 -0.67 8.47
CA ASP A 332 -3.35 -2.00 8.18
C ASP A 332 -3.90 -2.49 6.84
N GLY A 333 -3.04 -3.08 6.02
CA GLY A 333 -3.41 -3.66 4.73
C GLY A 333 -3.29 -5.18 4.74
N ASN A 334 -4.16 -5.85 3.98
CA ASN A 334 -4.10 -7.30 3.85
C ASN A 334 -3.47 -7.69 2.50
N PHE A 335 -2.41 -8.47 2.55
CA PHE A 335 -1.83 -9.06 1.34
C PHE A 335 -2.61 -10.32 0.97
N SER A 336 -3.02 -10.40 -0.28
CA SER A 336 -3.59 -11.59 -0.89
C SER A 336 -3.03 -11.75 -2.30
N ARG A 337 -2.58 -12.96 -2.64
CA ARG A 337 -2.09 -13.28 -3.99
C ARG A 337 -3.18 -13.09 -5.05
N ASP A 338 -4.43 -13.45 -4.74
CA ASP A 338 -5.56 -13.29 -5.65
C ASP A 338 -5.88 -11.81 -5.90
N ALA A 339 -5.80 -10.97 -4.85
CA ALA A 339 -5.94 -9.52 -5.00
C ALA A 339 -4.83 -8.94 -5.88
N LEU A 340 -3.57 -9.39 -5.71
CA LEU A 340 -2.45 -8.98 -6.56
C LEU A 340 -2.71 -9.32 -8.03
N ILE A 341 -3.08 -10.57 -8.35
CA ILE A 341 -3.37 -11.01 -9.71
C ILE A 341 -4.57 -10.25 -10.29
N THR A 342 -5.60 -10.02 -9.48
CA THR A 342 -6.78 -9.23 -9.88
C THR A 342 -6.38 -7.81 -10.26
N ARG A 343 -5.54 -7.13 -9.46
CA ARG A 343 -5.04 -5.79 -9.78
C ARG A 343 -4.18 -5.76 -11.04
N ILE A 344 -3.29 -6.74 -11.20
CA ILE A 344 -2.47 -6.83 -12.42
C ILE A 344 -3.37 -6.97 -13.65
N ASN A 345 -4.35 -7.87 -13.60
CA ASN A 345 -5.22 -8.12 -14.75
C ASN A 345 -6.19 -6.97 -15.04
N ALA A 346 -6.85 -6.43 -14.02
CA ALA A 346 -7.84 -5.37 -14.19
C ALA A 346 -7.17 -4.02 -14.50
N ASP A 347 -6.32 -3.56 -13.61
CA ASP A 347 -5.81 -2.19 -13.67
C ASP A 347 -4.63 -2.08 -14.67
N LEU A 348 -3.64 -2.98 -14.59
CA LEU A 348 -2.42 -2.84 -15.38
C LEU A 348 -2.56 -3.42 -16.80
N ALA A 349 -3.14 -4.61 -16.94
CA ALA A 349 -3.26 -5.26 -18.25
C ALA A 349 -4.50 -4.74 -19.03
N ASN A 350 -5.71 -4.79 -18.42
CA ASN A 350 -6.93 -4.45 -19.12
C ASN A 350 -7.16 -2.94 -19.25
N ASP A 351 -6.87 -2.13 -18.22
CA ASP A 351 -7.08 -0.68 -18.32
C ASP A 351 -5.90 -0.01 -19.03
N LEU A 352 -4.73 0.08 -18.37
CA LEU A 352 -3.58 0.81 -18.88
C LEU A 352 -2.98 0.15 -20.14
N GLY A 353 -2.72 -1.15 -20.07
CA GLY A 353 -2.11 -1.93 -21.17
C GLY A 353 -2.98 -1.94 -22.41
N ASN A 354 -4.30 -2.14 -22.25
CA ASN A 354 -5.25 -2.13 -23.35
C ASN A 354 -5.41 -0.73 -23.96
N LEU A 355 -5.46 0.34 -23.15
CA LEU A 355 -5.53 1.71 -23.65
C LEU A 355 -4.34 2.01 -24.57
N LEU A 356 -3.11 1.73 -24.12
CA LEU A 356 -1.92 1.94 -24.94
C LEU A 356 -1.95 1.10 -26.22
N HIS A 357 -2.22 -0.21 -26.08
CA HIS A 357 -2.23 -1.12 -27.23
C HIS A 357 -3.28 -0.75 -28.29
N ARG A 358 -4.52 -0.43 -27.87
CA ARG A 358 -5.59 0.03 -28.77
C ARG A 358 -5.19 1.32 -29.47
N THR A 359 -4.71 2.32 -28.74
CA THR A 359 -4.32 3.63 -29.28
C THR A 359 -3.23 3.49 -30.33
N VAL A 360 -2.11 2.85 -29.99
CA VAL A 360 -0.98 2.66 -30.94
C VAL A 360 -1.41 1.86 -32.16
N SER A 361 -2.18 0.77 -31.97
CA SER A 361 -2.65 -0.05 -33.10
C SER A 361 -3.61 0.69 -34.04
N MET A 362 -4.46 1.59 -33.50
CA MET A 362 -5.34 2.43 -34.32
C MET A 362 -4.57 3.52 -35.08
N ILE A 363 -3.59 4.16 -34.45
CA ILE A 363 -2.73 5.14 -35.11
C ILE A 363 -1.93 4.48 -36.26
N GLU A 364 -1.35 3.29 -36.02
CA GLU A 364 -0.69 2.53 -37.09
C GLU A 364 -1.64 2.21 -38.24
N LYS A 365 -2.83 1.71 -37.90
CA LYS A 365 -3.80 1.24 -38.89
C LYS A 365 -4.39 2.38 -39.74
N TYR A 366 -4.71 3.50 -39.12
CA TYR A 366 -5.47 4.58 -39.80
C TYR A 366 -4.61 5.71 -40.32
N HIS A 367 -3.43 5.95 -39.70
CA HIS A 367 -2.55 7.09 -40.01
C HIS A 367 -1.10 6.65 -40.33
N GLY A 368 -0.86 5.35 -40.62
CA GLY A 368 0.49 4.88 -40.96
C GLY A 368 1.50 5.06 -39.80
N GLY A 369 0.99 5.17 -38.59
CA GLY A 369 1.81 5.35 -37.37
C GLY A 369 2.10 6.80 -37.03
N VAL A 370 1.65 7.78 -37.77
CA VAL A 370 1.94 9.21 -37.52
C VAL A 370 0.76 9.90 -36.83
N ILE A 371 1.05 10.69 -35.82
CA ILE A 371 0.08 11.48 -35.06
C ILE A 371 0.12 12.92 -35.58
N HIS A 372 -1.04 13.47 -35.94
CA HIS A 372 -1.18 14.86 -36.37
C HIS A 372 -2.09 15.66 -35.45
N LYS A 373 -1.70 16.93 -35.19
CA LYS A 373 -2.57 17.90 -34.52
C LYS A 373 -3.57 18.46 -35.53
N THR A 374 -4.84 18.50 -35.15
CA THR A 374 -5.89 19.13 -35.96
C THR A 374 -6.65 20.17 -35.15
N ALA A 375 -7.36 21.07 -35.84
CA ALA A 375 -8.23 22.07 -35.21
C ALA A 375 -9.68 21.59 -35.05
N CYS A 376 -9.98 20.34 -35.39
CA CYS A 376 -11.31 19.78 -35.21
C CYS A 376 -11.57 19.45 -33.73
N SER A 377 -12.62 19.98 -33.14
CA SER A 377 -13.02 19.72 -31.75
C SER A 377 -14.44 19.19 -31.65
N ASP A 378 -14.75 18.54 -30.57
CA ASP A 378 -16.05 17.97 -30.21
C ASP A 378 -16.25 18.12 -28.71
N PRO A 379 -17.48 18.26 -28.18
CA PRO A 379 -17.72 18.33 -26.73
C PRO A 379 -17.10 17.20 -25.91
N LEU A 380 -17.00 15.99 -26.47
CA LEU A 380 -16.33 14.85 -25.80
C LEU A 380 -14.82 15.08 -25.59
N ASP A 381 -14.20 15.88 -26.49
CA ASP A 381 -12.78 16.24 -26.36
C ASP A 381 -12.59 17.23 -25.21
N ASP A 382 -13.47 18.23 -25.13
CA ASP A 382 -13.43 19.24 -24.08
C ASP A 382 -13.64 18.61 -22.69
N GLU A 383 -14.56 17.63 -22.59
CA GLU A 383 -14.76 16.85 -21.36
C GLU A 383 -13.50 16.04 -20.98
N LEU A 384 -12.85 15.40 -21.94
CA LEU A 384 -11.64 14.62 -21.70
C LEU A 384 -10.49 15.53 -21.25
N ILE A 385 -10.30 16.67 -21.91
CA ILE A 385 -9.26 17.66 -21.58
C ILE A 385 -9.50 18.25 -20.18
N ALA A 386 -10.75 18.60 -19.88
CA ALA A 386 -11.12 19.10 -18.55
C ALA A 386 -10.80 18.08 -17.46
N LEU A 387 -11.13 16.80 -17.70
CA LEU A 387 -10.83 15.72 -16.75
C LEU A 387 -9.32 15.51 -16.58
N VAL A 388 -8.51 15.64 -17.64
CA VAL A 388 -7.04 15.57 -17.51
C VAL A 388 -6.54 16.64 -16.54
N ASN A 389 -6.96 17.90 -16.71
CA ASN A 389 -6.54 19.00 -15.85
C ASN A 389 -7.00 18.80 -14.42
N GLU A 390 -8.23 18.35 -14.22
CA GLU A 390 -8.77 18.02 -12.89
C GLU A 390 -7.99 16.86 -12.24
N THR A 391 -7.67 15.84 -13.01
CA THR A 391 -6.89 14.68 -12.52
C THR A 391 -5.51 15.11 -12.09
N VAL A 392 -4.80 15.94 -12.87
CA VAL A 392 -3.47 16.45 -12.50
C VAL A 392 -3.53 17.23 -11.18
N ALA A 393 -4.53 18.10 -11.03
CA ALA A 393 -4.69 18.88 -9.79
C ALA A 393 -5.00 17.99 -8.58
N LYS A 394 -5.97 17.06 -8.71
CA LYS A 394 -6.31 16.10 -7.65
C LYS A 394 -5.15 15.16 -7.29
N TYR A 395 -4.39 14.75 -8.29
CA TYR A 395 -3.21 13.93 -8.11
C TYR A 395 -2.16 14.64 -7.26
N GLN A 396 -1.85 15.89 -7.59
CA GLN A 396 -0.85 16.68 -6.86
C GLN A 396 -1.31 16.94 -5.42
N ASP A 397 -2.56 17.36 -5.24
CA ASP A 397 -3.13 17.59 -3.91
C ASP A 397 -3.07 16.33 -3.03
N ALA A 398 -3.50 15.19 -3.55
CA ALA A 398 -3.46 13.92 -2.82
C ALA A 398 -2.02 13.48 -2.49
N MET A 399 -1.08 13.64 -3.40
CA MET A 399 0.32 13.29 -3.17
C MET A 399 0.98 14.21 -2.14
N ASP A 400 0.69 15.51 -2.15
CA ASP A 400 1.19 16.48 -1.18
C ASP A 400 0.67 16.19 0.24
N HIS A 401 -0.49 15.52 0.38
CA HIS A 401 -1.09 15.09 1.65
C HIS A 401 -0.84 13.63 2.00
N MET A 402 0.07 12.94 1.31
CA MET A 402 0.38 11.51 1.54
C MET A 402 -0.79 10.56 1.26
N GLU A 403 -1.78 10.97 0.48
CA GLU A 403 -2.95 10.19 0.07
C GLU A 403 -2.69 9.42 -1.23
N ILE A 404 -1.63 8.60 -1.25
CA ILE A 404 -1.13 7.93 -2.45
C ILE A 404 -2.23 7.10 -3.14
N ASN A 405 -3.04 6.38 -2.38
CA ASN A 405 -4.13 5.58 -2.93
C ASN A 405 -5.19 6.46 -3.63
N THR A 406 -5.52 7.63 -3.08
CA THR A 406 -6.43 8.62 -3.68
C THR A 406 -5.87 9.16 -5.00
N ALA A 407 -4.58 9.47 -5.05
CA ALA A 407 -3.90 9.91 -6.26
C ALA A 407 -3.96 8.85 -7.38
N ILE A 408 -3.68 7.59 -7.04
CA ILE A 408 -3.77 6.46 -7.98
C ILE A 408 -5.22 6.27 -8.47
N LYS A 409 -6.23 6.35 -7.60
CA LYS A 409 -7.65 6.23 -7.99
C LYS A 409 -8.05 7.32 -8.98
N ALA A 410 -7.66 8.57 -8.75
CA ALA A 410 -7.93 9.66 -9.68
C ALA A 410 -7.30 9.42 -11.07
N LEU A 411 -6.06 8.93 -11.09
CA LEU A 411 -5.36 8.60 -12.32
C LEU A 411 -6.02 7.45 -13.09
N TRP A 412 -6.46 6.39 -12.38
CA TRP A 412 -7.15 5.25 -13.02
C TRP A 412 -8.53 5.62 -13.53
N ALA A 413 -9.22 6.58 -12.89
CA ALA A 413 -10.47 7.13 -13.42
C ALA A 413 -10.26 7.83 -14.78
N LEU A 414 -9.15 8.54 -14.96
CA LEU A 414 -8.78 9.13 -16.25
C LEU A 414 -8.50 8.04 -17.30
N ILE A 415 -7.74 6.99 -16.95
CA ILE A 415 -7.44 5.87 -17.85
C ILE A 415 -8.73 5.17 -18.30
N SER A 416 -9.65 4.88 -17.37
CA SER A 416 -10.96 4.28 -17.67
C SER A 416 -11.81 5.20 -18.54
N ARG A 417 -11.81 6.54 -18.30
CA ARG A 417 -12.50 7.52 -19.14
C ARG A 417 -11.94 7.56 -20.56
N ALA A 418 -10.62 7.46 -20.71
CA ALA A 418 -9.97 7.41 -22.02
C ALA A 418 -10.34 6.13 -22.80
N ASN A 419 -10.42 4.97 -22.13
CA ASN A 419 -10.94 3.75 -22.75
C ASN A 419 -12.39 3.93 -23.24
N LYS A 420 -13.26 4.54 -22.40
CA LYS A 420 -14.64 4.84 -22.76
C LYS A 420 -14.73 5.84 -23.94
N TYR A 421 -13.85 6.85 -23.98
CA TYR A 421 -13.77 7.82 -25.08
C TYR A 421 -13.48 7.13 -26.44
N ILE A 422 -12.67 6.06 -26.47
CA ILE A 422 -12.49 5.25 -27.68
C ILE A 422 -13.82 4.66 -28.15
N ASP A 423 -14.62 4.14 -27.23
CA ASP A 423 -15.88 3.47 -27.59
C ASP A 423 -16.96 4.48 -28.01
N GLU A 424 -17.04 5.64 -27.36
CA GLU A 424 -17.98 6.73 -27.68
C GLU A 424 -17.66 7.41 -29.02
N THR A 425 -16.38 7.67 -29.31
CA THR A 425 -15.97 8.31 -30.57
C THR A 425 -15.97 7.35 -31.76
N GLY A 426 -15.87 6.03 -31.51
CA GLY A 426 -15.94 5.01 -32.54
C GLY A 426 -14.95 5.18 -33.69
N PRO A 427 -13.62 5.21 -33.46
CA PRO A 427 -12.62 5.49 -34.50
C PRO A 427 -12.73 4.60 -35.74
N TRP A 428 -13.19 3.35 -35.54
CA TRP A 428 -13.44 2.41 -36.64
C TRP A 428 -14.63 2.78 -37.54
N LEU A 429 -15.54 3.63 -37.06
CA LEU A 429 -16.62 4.24 -37.86
C LEU A 429 -16.14 5.50 -38.57
N LEU A 430 -15.38 6.36 -37.86
CA LEU A 430 -14.77 7.56 -38.42
C LEU A 430 -13.86 7.23 -39.60
N ALA A 431 -13.07 6.16 -39.49
CA ALA A 431 -12.13 5.70 -40.53
C ALA A 431 -12.81 5.22 -41.85
N LYS A 432 -14.13 5.01 -41.86
CA LYS A 432 -14.87 4.61 -43.05
C LYS A 432 -15.35 5.81 -43.90
N ASP A 433 -15.32 7.00 -43.33
CA ASP A 433 -15.81 8.22 -43.96
C ASP A 433 -14.67 9.24 -44.15
N PRO A 434 -14.19 9.47 -45.38
CA PRO A 434 -13.11 10.41 -45.62
C PRO A 434 -13.41 11.86 -45.16
N ALA A 435 -14.70 12.25 -45.11
CA ALA A 435 -15.09 13.57 -44.61
C ALA A 435 -14.84 13.73 -43.08
N LYS A 436 -14.63 12.64 -42.37
CA LYS A 436 -14.37 12.60 -40.94
C LYS A 436 -12.90 12.38 -40.60
N ALA A 437 -11.99 12.47 -41.56
CA ALA A 437 -10.56 12.25 -41.36
C ALA A 437 -9.97 13.16 -40.27
N ALA A 438 -10.27 14.47 -40.31
CA ALA A 438 -9.81 15.42 -39.30
C ALA A 438 -10.32 15.08 -37.88
N ARG A 439 -11.57 14.58 -37.78
CA ARG A 439 -12.13 14.13 -36.49
C ARG A 439 -11.38 12.88 -35.95
N LEU A 440 -11.06 11.94 -36.82
CA LEU A 440 -10.29 10.75 -36.48
C LEU A 440 -8.87 11.12 -36.00
N GLU A 441 -8.20 12.05 -36.68
CA GLU A 441 -6.88 12.56 -36.25
C GLU A 441 -6.94 13.17 -34.86
N THR A 442 -7.96 14.04 -34.57
CA THR A 442 -8.16 14.61 -33.24
C THR A 442 -8.31 13.53 -32.17
N VAL A 443 -9.13 12.50 -32.42
CA VAL A 443 -9.34 11.39 -31.48
C VAL A 443 -8.03 10.66 -31.21
N MET A 444 -7.23 10.37 -32.23
CA MET A 444 -5.93 9.70 -32.08
C MET A 444 -4.93 10.55 -31.30
N TYR A 445 -4.87 11.86 -31.61
CA TYR A 445 -4.04 12.82 -30.90
C TYR A 445 -4.40 12.86 -29.40
N ASN A 446 -5.69 13.02 -29.08
CA ASN A 446 -6.18 13.14 -27.71
C ASN A 446 -5.83 11.90 -26.88
N LEU A 447 -6.02 10.70 -27.44
CA LEU A 447 -5.66 9.44 -26.77
C LEU A 447 -4.15 9.32 -26.52
N ALA A 448 -3.34 9.69 -27.50
CA ALA A 448 -1.87 9.66 -27.35
C ALA A 448 -1.39 10.70 -26.33
N GLU A 449 -2.00 11.89 -26.30
CA GLU A 449 -1.69 12.94 -25.33
C GLU A 449 -2.08 12.56 -23.91
N VAL A 450 -3.25 11.94 -23.71
CA VAL A 450 -3.63 11.36 -22.41
C VAL A 450 -2.59 10.34 -21.95
N LEU A 451 -2.16 9.42 -22.83
CA LEU A 451 -1.16 8.41 -22.50
C LEU A 451 0.21 9.02 -22.16
N ARG A 452 0.61 10.12 -22.84
CA ARG A 452 1.83 10.85 -22.49
C ARG A 452 1.74 11.41 -21.07
N ILE A 453 0.63 12.03 -20.70
CA ILE A 453 0.40 12.59 -19.36
C ILE A 453 0.31 11.46 -18.31
N VAL A 454 -0.42 10.39 -18.62
CA VAL A 454 -0.51 9.20 -17.77
C VAL A 454 0.87 8.63 -17.48
N ALA A 455 1.77 8.56 -18.47
CA ALA A 455 3.13 8.07 -18.25
C ALA A 455 3.92 8.94 -17.26
N ILE A 456 3.73 10.27 -17.29
CA ILE A 456 4.35 11.17 -16.31
C ILE A 456 3.82 10.89 -14.91
N LEU A 457 2.49 10.85 -14.75
CA LEU A 457 1.84 10.69 -13.46
C LEU A 457 2.04 9.29 -12.86
N THR A 458 2.23 8.26 -13.70
CA THR A 458 2.52 6.89 -13.22
C THR A 458 3.98 6.66 -12.88
N SER A 459 4.91 7.52 -13.29
CA SER A 459 6.35 7.31 -13.13
C SER A 459 6.82 7.11 -11.68
N PRO A 460 6.20 7.68 -10.64
CA PRO A 460 6.54 7.38 -9.26
C PRO A 460 6.15 5.96 -8.82
N TYR A 461 5.10 5.39 -9.38
CA TYR A 461 4.53 4.11 -8.99
C TYR A 461 5.12 2.93 -9.76
N ILE A 462 5.19 3.06 -11.09
CA ILE A 462 5.62 2.04 -12.04
C ILE A 462 6.76 2.55 -12.92
N PRO A 463 7.93 2.82 -12.31
CA PRO A 463 9.03 3.55 -12.95
C PRO A 463 9.63 2.86 -14.18
N SER A 464 9.52 1.53 -14.30
CA SER A 464 10.01 0.80 -15.48
C SER A 464 9.00 0.79 -16.63
N THR A 465 7.72 1.04 -16.34
CA THR A 465 6.63 1.01 -17.33
C THR A 465 6.45 2.37 -18.01
N SER A 466 6.55 3.47 -17.28
CA SER A 466 6.36 4.82 -17.82
C SER A 466 7.27 5.14 -19.02
N PRO A 467 8.57 4.79 -19.02
CA PRO A 467 9.44 4.93 -20.19
C PRO A 467 8.98 4.10 -21.40
N LYS A 468 8.42 2.90 -21.15
CA LYS A 468 7.90 2.03 -22.24
C LYS A 468 6.68 2.65 -22.94
N ILE A 469 5.82 3.33 -22.17
CA ILE A 469 4.68 4.09 -22.74
C ILE A 469 5.21 5.17 -23.67
N TYR A 470 6.19 5.98 -23.24
CA TYR A 470 6.83 7.00 -24.05
C TYR A 470 7.44 6.43 -25.34
N THR A 471 8.21 5.34 -25.23
CA THR A 471 8.80 4.66 -26.38
C THR A 471 7.73 4.20 -27.38
N GLN A 472 6.64 3.60 -26.93
CA GLN A 472 5.56 3.17 -27.82
C GLN A 472 4.80 4.34 -28.44
N LEU A 473 4.73 5.48 -27.78
CA LEU A 473 4.22 6.71 -28.37
C LEU A 473 5.20 7.38 -29.36
N GLY A 474 6.41 6.85 -29.52
CA GLY A 474 7.44 7.44 -30.39
C GLY A 474 8.19 8.59 -29.74
N LEU A 475 8.11 8.73 -28.44
CA LEU A 475 8.81 9.75 -27.66
C LEU A 475 10.06 9.19 -27.01
N THR A 476 11.06 10.04 -26.82
CA THR A 476 12.21 9.72 -25.99
C THR A 476 11.83 9.91 -24.51
N ALA A 477 11.95 8.86 -23.72
CA ALA A 477 11.71 8.98 -22.28
C ALA A 477 12.78 9.90 -21.66
N PRO A 478 12.37 10.90 -20.86
CA PRO A 478 13.34 11.74 -20.15
C PRO A 478 14.03 10.95 -19.05
N GLU A 479 15.21 11.41 -18.64
CA GLU A 479 15.90 10.85 -17.47
C GLU A 479 15.04 11.00 -16.20
N GLN A 480 14.31 12.12 -16.12
CA GLN A 480 13.36 12.40 -15.05
C GLN A 480 12.08 12.99 -15.64
N PHE A 481 10.94 12.35 -15.35
CA PHE A 481 9.62 12.90 -15.66
C PHE A 481 9.31 14.08 -14.74
N LEU A 482 8.81 15.19 -15.33
CA LEU A 482 8.46 16.39 -14.57
C LEU A 482 6.94 16.65 -14.63
N LEU A 483 6.36 17.04 -13.49
CA LEU A 483 4.93 17.41 -13.43
C LEU A 483 4.61 18.66 -14.26
N ALA A 484 5.59 19.54 -14.47
CA ALA A 484 5.43 20.68 -15.36
C ALA A 484 5.10 20.28 -16.81
N ASP A 485 5.49 19.07 -17.22
CA ASP A 485 5.25 18.55 -18.57
C ASP A 485 3.85 17.92 -18.73
N THR A 486 3.00 17.94 -17.70
CA THR A 486 1.62 17.42 -17.77
C THR A 486 0.64 18.39 -18.45
N ALA A 487 1.09 19.59 -18.83
CA ALA A 487 0.26 20.52 -19.59
C ALA A 487 -0.23 19.88 -20.89
N TRP A 488 -1.53 20.06 -21.19
CA TRP A 488 -2.15 19.54 -22.42
C TRP A 488 -1.51 20.14 -23.66
N GLY A 489 -1.33 19.33 -24.69
CA GLY A 489 -0.77 19.77 -25.99
C GLY A 489 0.74 19.59 -26.09
N GLY A 490 1.37 18.88 -25.14
CA GLY A 490 2.81 18.60 -25.12
C GLY A 490 3.28 17.58 -26.15
N LEU A 491 2.39 16.75 -26.71
CA LEU A 491 2.76 15.79 -27.75
C LEU A 491 3.10 16.52 -29.08
N PRO A 492 4.31 16.35 -29.64
CA PRO A 492 4.70 17.00 -30.88
C PRO A 492 3.88 16.52 -32.09
N ASP A 493 3.56 17.44 -33.02
CA ASP A 493 2.98 17.07 -34.31
C ASP A 493 3.95 16.21 -35.12
N GLY A 494 3.42 15.26 -35.89
CA GLY A 494 4.23 14.34 -36.70
C GLY A 494 4.94 13.25 -35.91
N THR A 495 4.64 13.10 -34.64
CA THR A 495 5.20 11.99 -33.80
C THR A 495 4.81 10.64 -34.39
N LYS A 496 5.78 9.72 -34.53
CA LYS A 496 5.56 8.39 -35.09
C LYS A 496 5.58 7.32 -33.99
N VAL A 497 4.44 6.67 -33.75
CA VAL A 497 4.33 5.59 -32.78
C VAL A 497 5.13 4.36 -33.16
N GLN A 498 5.51 3.56 -32.17
CA GLN A 498 6.25 2.31 -32.33
C GLN A 498 5.51 1.21 -31.55
N LYS A 499 4.91 0.28 -32.26
CA LYS A 499 4.27 -0.85 -31.59
C LYS A 499 5.28 -1.70 -30.85
N GLY A 500 5.08 -1.87 -29.54
CA GLY A 500 5.91 -2.69 -28.68
C GLY A 500 5.18 -3.92 -28.15
N GLU A 501 5.86 -4.64 -27.27
CA GLU A 501 5.25 -5.72 -26.51
C GLU A 501 4.19 -5.14 -25.54
N PRO A 502 3.18 -5.94 -25.16
CA PRO A 502 2.22 -5.55 -24.13
C PRO A 502 2.92 -5.13 -22.84
N LEU A 503 2.46 -4.05 -22.20
CA LEU A 503 3.06 -3.57 -20.94
C LEU A 503 3.00 -4.64 -19.84
N TYR A 504 1.85 -5.29 -19.73
CA TYR A 504 1.60 -6.36 -18.78
C TYR A 504 0.86 -7.50 -19.49
N PRO A 505 1.39 -8.73 -19.44
CA PRO A 505 0.68 -9.90 -19.90
C PRO A 505 -0.47 -10.23 -18.93
N ARG A 506 -1.55 -10.78 -19.46
CA ARG A 506 -2.63 -11.27 -18.62
C ARG A 506 -2.20 -12.54 -17.90
N ILE A 507 -2.52 -12.64 -16.62
CA ILE A 507 -2.19 -13.80 -15.79
C ILE A 507 -3.44 -14.67 -15.68
N GLU A 508 -3.30 -15.97 -15.99
CA GLU A 508 -4.33 -16.98 -15.80
C GLU A 508 -3.92 -17.90 -14.64
N ILE A 509 -4.88 -18.30 -13.82
CA ILE A 509 -4.65 -19.28 -12.75
C ILE A 509 -5.15 -20.62 -13.28
N THR A 510 -4.29 -21.63 -13.29
CA THR A 510 -4.67 -23.00 -13.67
C THR A 510 -5.56 -23.65 -12.60
N GLU A 511 -6.24 -24.75 -12.95
CA GLU A 511 -7.01 -25.54 -11.98
C GLU A 511 -6.13 -26.10 -10.83
N SER A 512 -4.83 -26.21 -11.05
CA SER A 512 -3.84 -26.59 -10.02
C SER A 512 -3.37 -25.43 -9.14
N GLY A 513 -3.86 -24.19 -9.38
CA GLY A 513 -3.45 -22.99 -8.63
C GLY A 513 -2.13 -22.36 -9.09
N GLU A 514 -1.52 -22.86 -10.17
CA GLU A 514 -0.31 -22.28 -10.74
C GLU A 514 -0.65 -21.09 -11.64
N THR A 515 0.18 -20.05 -11.60
CA THR A 515 0.05 -18.91 -12.49
C THR A 515 0.67 -19.20 -13.84
N VAL A 516 -0.10 -18.94 -14.91
CA VAL A 516 0.39 -19.02 -16.29
C VAL A 516 0.25 -17.65 -16.94
N ILE A 517 1.34 -17.15 -17.50
CA ILE A 517 1.33 -15.96 -18.33
C ILE A 517 0.71 -16.32 -19.67
N ALA A 518 -0.42 -15.70 -20.03
CA ALA A 518 -1.07 -15.92 -21.31
C ALA A 518 -0.11 -15.53 -22.44
N ALA A 519 0.36 -16.53 -23.19
CA ALA A 519 1.22 -16.30 -24.34
C ALA A 519 0.46 -15.47 -25.38
N THR A 520 1.08 -14.40 -25.88
CA THR A 520 0.57 -13.63 -27.03
C THR A 520 0.37 -14.57 -28.22
N LYS A 521 -0.87 -14.95 -28.51
CA LYS A 521 -1.18 -15.69 -29.74
C LYS A 521 -0.78 -14.82 -30.92
N LYS A 522 0.28 -15.22 -31.65
CA LYS A 522 0.56 -14.70 -32.98
C LYS A 522 -0.68 -14.92 -33.84
N THR A 523 -1.39 -13.84 -34.20
CA THR A 523 -2.52 -13.89 -35.11
C THR A 523 -2.04 -14.26 -36.49
N ALA A 524 -2.27 -15.52 -36.88
CA ALA A 524 -2.33 -15.88 -38.28
C ALA A 524 -3.69 -15.44 -38.86
N PRO A 525 -3.79 -15.02 -40.12
CA PRO A 525 -5.02 -14.47 -40.66
C PRO A 525 -6.10 -15.57 -40.78
N ALA A 526 -7.21 -15.38 -40.08
CA ALA A 526 -8.35 -16.27 -40.13
C ALA A 526 -9.14 -16.08 -41.45
N ALA A 527 -9.18 -17.12 -42.26
CA ALA A 527 -10.11 -17.26 -43.35
C ALA A 527 -11.55 -17.46 -42.80
N LYS A 528 -12.48 -16.74 -43.40
CA LYS A 528 -13.91 -16.82 -43.11
C LYS A 528 -14.44 -18.22 -43.44
N GLN A 529 -15.06 -18.85 -42.47
CA GLN A 529 -16.15 -19.79 -42.74
C GLN A 529 -17.22 -19.66 -41.66
N ALA A 530 -18.40 -19.28 -42.11
CA ALA A 530 -19.61 -19.24 -41.31
C ALA A 530 -20.20 -20.65 -41.23
N VAL A 531 -20.43 -21.13 -40.02
CA VAL A 531 -21.36 -22.26 -39.79
C VAL A 531 -22.28 -21.86 -38.64
N LYS A 532 -23.57 -21.78 -38.97
CA LYS A 532 -24.67 -21.75 -38.01
C LYS A 532 -24.71 -23.11 -37.27
N ALA A 533 -24.78 -23.06 -35.98
CA ALA A 533 -25.33 -24.17 -35.21
C ALA A 533 -26.04 -23.62 -33.98
N GLU A 534 -27.21 -24.15 -33.75
CA GLU A 534 -28.19 -23.73 -32.77
C GLU A 534 -27.80 -24.03 -31.32
N VAL A 535 -28.32 -23.16 -30.48
CA VAL A 535 -28.25 -23.17 -29.04
C VAL A 535 -28.87 -24.42 -28.41
N LYS A 536 -28.16 -25.05 -27.50
CA LYS A 536 -28.74 -25.70 -26.33
C LYS A 536 -28.05 -25.20 -25.07
N ALA A 537 -28.81 -24.42 -24.33
CA ALA A 537 -28.42 -23.91 -23.02
C ALA A 537 -28.49 -25.04 -21.99
N GLU A 538 -27.40 -25.30 -21.30
CA GLU A 538 -27.46 -25.82 -19.93
C GLU A 538 -26.66 -24.90 -19.03
N ALA A 539 -27.41 -24.25 -18.14
CA ALA A 539 -26.88 -23.33 -17.13
C ALA A 539 -26.11 -24.12 -16.07
N LYS A 540 -24.83 -23.83 -15.91
CA LYS A 540 -24.12 -24.05 -14.65
C LYS A 540 -23.81 -22.68 -14.07
N THR A 541 -24.62 -22.28 -13.13
CA THR A 541 -24.42 -21.14 -12.25
C THR A 541 -23.49 -21.58 -11.11
N GLU A 542 -22.23 -21.27 -11.20
CA GLU A 542 -21.39 -21.09 -10.01
C GLU A 542 -20.95 -19.64 -9.98
N SER A 543 -21.42 -18.95 -8.95
CA SER A 543 -21.15 -17.53 -8.72
C SER A 543 -19.72 -17.34 -8.27
N LYS A 544 -18.85 -16.78 -9.12
CA LYS A 544 -17.64 -16.09 -8.71
C LYS A 544 -18.05 -14.69 -8.27
N ALA A 545 -17.66 -14.33 -7.04
CA ALA A 545 -17.81 -12.98 -6.52
C ALA A 545 -17.03 -12.01 -7.41
N ALA A 546 -17.76 -11.21 -8.19
CA ALA A 546 -17.21 -10.01 -8.80
C ALA A 546 -16.95 -9.00 -7.68
N ALA A 547 -15.84 -8.30 -7.74
CA ALA A 547 -15.63 -7.11 -6.91
C ALA A 547 -16.82 -6.18 -7.12
N THR A 548 -17.62 -5.97 -6.08
CA THR A 548 -18.77 -5.09 -6.11
C THR A 548 -18.28 -3.66 -6.26
N GLU A 549 -18.78 -2.95 -7.26
CA GLU A 549 -18.67 -1.49 -7.33
C GLU A 549 -19.14 -0.89 -6.01
N GLU A 550 -18.42 0.11 -5.50
CA GLU A 550 -18.87 0.84 -4.32
C GLU A 550 -20.22 1.47 -4.63
N ILE A 551 -21.24 1.12 -3.87
CA ILE A 551 -22.58 1.71 -3.98
C ILE A 551 -22.67 2.91 -3.06
N THR A 552 -23.43 3.94 -3.49
CA THR A 552 -23.74 5.08 -2.64
C THR A 552 -24.78 4.70 -1.58
N ILE A 553 -24.93 5.51 -0.54
CA ILE A 553 -26.01 5.31 0.45
C ILE A 553 -27.39 5.36 -0.23
N ASP A 554 -27.54 6.15 -1.29
CA ASP A 554 -28.80 6.24 -2.06
C ASP A 554 -29.05 4.95 -2.86
N ASP A 555 -28.02 4.25 -3.31
CA ASP A 555 -28.17 2.94 -3.96
C ASP A 555 -28.55 1.86 -2.93
N PHE A 556 -27.94 1.88 -1.75
CA PHE A 556 -28.32 0.98 -0.67
C PHE A 556 -29.76 1.22 -0.20
N MET A 557 -30.20 2.48 -0.12
CA MET A 557 -31.57 2.83 0.27
C MET A 557 -32.65 2.37 -0.72
N LYS A 558 -32.28 2.00 -1.95
CA LYS A 558 -33.18 1.36 -2.94
C LYS A 558 -33.50 -0.09 -2.59
N ILE A 559 -32.70 -0.73 -1.73
CA ILE A 559 -32.91 -2.12 -1.29
C ILE A 559 -33.85 -2.12 -0.10
N ASP A 560 -34.98 -2.84 -0.21
CA ASP A 560 -35.92 -3.00 0.92
C ASP A 560 -35.60 -4.29 1.69
N LEU A 561 -34.81 -4.13 2.77
CA LEU A 561 -34.47 -5.21 3.69
C LEU A 561 -35.53 -5.33 4.79
N ARG A 562 -36.09 -6.53 4.97
CA ARG A 562 -37.13 -6.81 5.94
C ARG A 562 -36.83 -8.05 6.76
N VAL A 563 -37.36 -8.09 7.98
CA VAL A 563 -37.42 -9.31 8.76
C VAL A 563 -38.61 -10.15 8.28
N ALA A 564 -38.38 -11.42 7.99
CA ALA A 564 -39.38 -12.37 7.55
C ALA A 564 -39.40 -13.60 8.48
N THR A 565 -40.59 -14.09 8.86
CA THR A 565 -40.71 -15.35 9.59
C THR A 565 -40.93 -16.49 8.59
N ILE A 566 -40.17 -17.55 8.68
CA ILE A 566 -40.32 -18.77 7.85
C ILE A 566 -41.49 -19.57 8.40
N LEU A 567 -42.54 -19.75 7.58
CA LEU A 567 -43.73 -20.50 7.93
C LEU A 567 -43.64 -21.98 7.58
N THR A 568 -43.13 -22.26 6.37
CA THR A 568 -42.90 -23.63 5.90
C THR A 568 -41.60 -23.71 5.11
N ALA A 569 -40.98 -24.87 5.10
CA ALA A 569 -39.78 -25.17 4.34
C ALA A 569 -39.91 -26.56 3.69
N GLU A 570 -39.68 -26.65 2.40
CA GLU A 570 -39.79 -27.90 1.63
C GLU A 570 -38.62 -28.01 0.65
N ARG A 571 -37.99 -29.18 0.54
CA ARG A 571 -36.98 -29.45 -0.50
C ARG A 571 -37.61 -29.42 -1.88
N VAL A 572 -37.01 -28.71 -2.81
CA VAL A 572 -37.48 -28.67 -4.19
C VAL A 572 -37.16 -30.03 -4.86
N PRO A 573 -38.14 -30.75 -5.44
CA PRO A 573 -37.91 -32.05 -6.07
C PRO A 573 -36.87 -31.97 -7.18
N LYS A 574 -36.02 -32.99 -7.29
CA LYS A 574 -34.93 -33.12 -8.27
C LYS A 574 -33.83 -32.07 -8.16
N THR A 575 -33.62 -31.51 -6.95
CA THR A 575 -32.46 -30.67 -6.66
C THR A 575 -31.93 -30.96 -5.25
N ASP A 576 -30.62 -30.99 -5.08
CA ASP A 576 -29.99 -31.26 -3.79
C ASP A 576 -29.67 -29.96 -3.02
N LYS A 577 -29.84 -28.79 -3.67
CA LYS A 577 -29.42 -27.49 -3.14
C LYS A 577 -30.59 -26.56 -2.80
N LEU A 578 -31.78 -26.76 -3.41
CA LEU A 578 -32.85 -25.79 -3.30
C LEU A 578 -33.90 -26.16 -2.25
N MET A 579 -34.27 -25.14 -1.45
CA MET A 579 -35.36 -25.17 -0.47
C MET A 579 -36.41 -24.15 -0.89
N LYS A 580 -37.68 -24.57 -0.99
CA LYS A 580 -38.83 -23.69 -1.14
C LYS A 580 -39.30 -23.29 0.26
N LEU A 581 -39.43 -22.01 0.50
CA LEU A 581 -39.83 -21.43 1.76
C LEU A 581 -41.09 -20.58 1.54
N GLU A 582 -42.10 -20.77 2.39
CA GLU A 582 -43.15 -19.78 2.54
C GLU A 582 -42.77 -18.89 3.73
N VAL A 583 -42.65 -17.58 3.49
CA VAL A 583 -42.21 -16.61 4.48
C VAL A 583 -43.26 -15.53 4.65
N ARG A 584 -43.45 -15.04 5.88
CA ARG A 584 -44.33 -13.94 6.20
C ARG A 584 -43.52 -12.68 6.51
N ILE A 585 -43.84 -11.57 5.82
CA ILE A 585 -43.25 -10.25 6.02
C ILE A 585 -44.38 -9.30 6.49
N GLY A 586 -44.49 -9.09 7.79
CA GLY A 586 -45.67 -8.40 8.36
C GLY A 586 -46.93 -9.21 8.14
N GLU A 587 -47.87 -8.70 7.32
CA GLU A 587 -49.10 -9.40 6.97
C GLU A 587 -49.04 -10.12 5.60
N GLU A 588 -47.96 -9.93 4.83
CA GLU A 588 -47.84 -10.51 3.49
C GLU A 588 -47.08 -11.83 3.53
N GLU A 589 -47.65 -12.86 2.89
CA GLU A 589 -46.99 -14.14 2.70
C GLU A 589 -46.40 -14.26 1.28
N ARG A 590 -45.17 -14.80 1.16
CA ARG A 590 -44.43 -14.94 -0.11
C ARG A 590 -43.70 -16.25 -0.17
N THR A 591 -43.59 -16.77 -1.39
CA THR A 591 -42.70 -17.89 -1.68
C THR A 591 -41.30 -17.38 -2.01
N ILE A 592 -40.27 -17.92 -1.34
CA ILE A 592 -38.86 -17.69 -1.66
C ILE A 592 -38.17 -19.04 -1.88
N VAL A 593 -37.38 -19.14 -2.96
CA VAL A 593 -36.56 -20.33 -3.22
C VAL A 593 -35.10 -19.96 -2.98
N SER A 594 -34.43 -20.74 -2.11
CA SER A 594 -33.05 -20.46 -1.69
C SER A 594 -32.18 -21.70 -1.75
N GLY A 595 -30.87 -21.52 -2.01
CA GLY A 595 -29.87 -22.58 -2.16
C GLY A 595 -29.32 -23.13 -0.83
N ILE A 596 -30.16 -23.32 0.17
CA ILE A 596 -29.75 -23.65 1.56
C ILE A 596 -30.03 -25.11 1.96
N ALA A 597 -30.58 -25.93 1.09
CA ALA A 597 -31.02 -27.29 1.42
C ALA A 597 -29.89 -28.27 1.80
N GLN A 598 -28.63 -27.91 1.54
CA GLN A 598 -27.45 -28.68 1.97
C GLN A 598 -26.99 -28.33 3.39
N HIS A 599 -27.43 -27.18 3.91
CA HIS A 599 -26.94 -26.61 5.18
C HIS A 599 -28.00 -26.61 6.30
N TYR A 600 -29.29 -26.72 5.92
CA TYR A 600 -30.41 -26.68 6.87
C TYR A 600 -31.44 -27.75 6.53
N THR A 601 -32.04 -28.31 7.57
CA THR A 601 -33.25 -29.12 7.46
C THR A 601 -34.51 -28.22 7.48
N ALA A 602 -35.65 -28.76 7.05
CA ALA A 602 -36.91 -28.01 7.06
C ALA A 602 -37.32 -27.62 8.49
N GLU A 603 -37.11 -28.53 9.45
CA GLU A 603 -37.47 -28.37 10.86
C GLU A 603 -36.64 -27.28 11.54
N GLU A 604 -35.37 -27.09 11.14
CA GLU A 604 -34.48 -26.07 11.67
C GLU A 604 -34.83 -24.65 11.20
N LEU A 605 -35.58 -24.53 10.10
CA LEU A 605 -35.92 -23.27 9.46
C LEU A 605 -37.28 -22.71 9.91
N ILE A 606 -38.23 -23.57 10.19
CA ILE A 606 -39.61 -23.17 10.52
C ILE A 606 -39.64 -22.37 11.84
N GLY A 607 -40.28 -21.20 11.81
CA GLY A 607 -40.40 -20.29 12.95
C GLY A 607 -39.20 -19.32 13.10
N ARG A 608 -38.13 -19.42 12.32
CA ARG A 608 -37.01 -18.46 12.37
C ARG A 608 -37.36 -17.15 11.74
N ASN A 609 -36.89 -16.06 12.33
CA ASN A 609 -36.92 -14.72 11.79
C ASN A 609 -35.58 -14.44 11.07
N VAL A 610 -35.66 -14.30 9.75
CA VAL A 610 -34.51 -14.12 8.84
C VAL A 610 -34.60 -12.78 8.12
N ILE A 611 -33.48 -12.26 7.65
CA ILE A 611 -33.45 -11.03 6.86
C ILE A 611 -33.59 -11.39 5.37
N VAL A 612 -34.50 -10.68 4.69
CA VAL A 612 -34.81 -10.88 3.27
C VAL A 612 -34.77 -9.56 2.50
N ILE A 613 -34.39 -9.62 1.21
CA ILE A 613 -34.60 -8.51 0.27
C ILE A 613 -36.02 -8.65 -0.29
N ALA A 614 -36.89 -7.71 0.07
CA ALA A 614 -38.30 -7.79 -0.22
C ALA A 614 -38.72 -7.20 -1.58
N ASN A 615 -37.90 -6.31 -2.16
CA ASN A 615 -38.21 -5.62 -3.42
C ASN A 615 -37.47 -6.16 -4.64
N LEU A 616 -36.98 -7.40 -4.58
CA LEU A 616 -36.42 -8.07 -5.74
C LEU A 616 -37.50 -8.46 -6.77
N LYS A 617 -37.16 -8.30 -8.05
CA LYS A 617 -38.03 -8.76 -9.15
C LYS A 617 -38.21 -10.28 -9.05
N ALA A 618 -39.48 -10.72 -9.16
CA ALA A 618 -39.80 -12.14 -9.13
C ALA A 618 -39.01 -12.94 -10.18
N ALA A 619 -38.43 -14.06 -9.76
CA ALA A 619 -37.65 -14.97 -10.62
C ALA A 619 -38.21 -16.39 -10.55
N LYS A 620 -38.24 -17.12 -11.68
CA LYS A 620 -38.64 -18.55 -11.71
C LYS A 620 -37.43 -19.46 -11.55
N LEU A 621 -37.38 -20.20 -10.44
CA LEU A 621 -36.35 -21.19 -10.14
C LEU A 621 -36.98 -22.59 -10.16
N ARG A 622 -36.58 -23.42 -11.13
CA ARG A 622 -37.14 -24.78 -11.36
C ARG A 622 -38.67 -24.80 -11.43
N GLY A 623 -39.27 -23.77 -12.05
CA GLY A 623 -40.73 -23.66 -12.22
C GLY A 623 -41.48 -23.03 -11.07
N ILE A 624 -40.82 -22.76 -9.93
CA ILE A 624 -41.38 -22.09 -8.75
C ILE A 624 -41.06 -20.61 -8.83
N GLU A 625 -42.04 -19.73 -8.63
CA GLU A 625 -41.83 -18.30 -8.61
C GLU A 625 -41.30 -17.89 -7.23
N SER A 626 -40.10 -17.32 -7.20
CA SER A 626 -39.46 -16.75 -5.97
C SER A 626 -39.61 -15.24 -5.97
N ARG A 627 -40.17 -14.69 -4.87
CA ARG A 627 -40.40 -13.24 -4.68
C ARG A 627 -39.60 -12.69 -3.53
N GLY A 628 -38.28 -12.62 -3.70
CA GLY A 628 -37.34 -12.15 -2.70
C GLY A 628 -36.11 -13.05 -2.59
N MET A 629 -35.19 -12.69 -1.72
CA MET A 629 -33.96 -13.43 -1.47
C MET A 629 -33.63 -13.41 0.02
N LEU A 630 -33.28 -14.56 0.60
CA LEU A 630 -32.73 -14.64 1.96
C LEU A 630 -31.27 -14.18 1.95
N LEU A 631 -30.89 -13.44 3.01
CA LEU A 631 -29.50 -13.13 3.24
C LEU A 631 -28.82 -14.24 4.04
N ALA A 632 -27.66 -14.65 3.58
CA ALA A 632 -26.80 -15.62 4.25
C ALA A 632 -25.33 -15.25 4.08
N ALA A 633 -24.54 -15.50 5.11
CA ALA A 633 -23.09 -15.43 5.05
C ALA A 633 -22.51 -16.83 4.81
N SER A 634 -21.50 -16.95 3.95
CA SER A 634 -20.74 -18.19 3.78
C SER A 634 -19.26 -17.93 4.00
N ASP A 635 -18.59 -18.85 4.70
CA ASP A 635 -17.13 -18.88 4.73
C ASP A 635 -16.60 -19.63 3.49
N GLY A 636 -15.33 -19.47 3.17
CA GLY A 636 -14.68 -20.16 2.05
C GLY A 636 -14.57 -21.67 2.23
N GLU A 637 -14.91 -22.23 3.40
CA GLU A 637 -14.82 -23.64 3.78
C GLU A 637 -16.15 -24.40 3.62
N GLY A 638 -17.19 -23.71 3.10
CA GLY A 638 -18.49 -24.33 2.80
C GLY A 638 -19.51 -24.28 3.93
N LYS A 639 -19.26 -23.54 5.02
CA LYS A 639 -20.26 -23.26 6.05
C LYS A 639 -21.12 -22.09 5.59
N LEU A 640 -22.45 -22.24 5.68
CA LEU A 640 -23.41 -21.19 5.37
C LEU A 640 -24.30 -20.92 6.59
N VAL A 641 -24.44 -19.65 6.95
CA VAL A 641 -25.26 -19.19 8.08
C VAL A 641 -26.24 -18.12 7.60
N LEU A 642 -27.51 -18.28 7.92
CA LEU A 642 -28.57 -17.29 7.62
C LEU A 642 -28.37 -16.03 8.48
N ALA A 643 -28.64 -14.87 7.90
CA ALA A 643 -28.75 -13.62 8.64
C ALA A 643 -30.05 -13.59 9.41
N ASP A 644 -30.00 -13.86 10.71
CA ASP A 644 -31.15 -13.99 11.60
C ASP A 644 -31.42 -12.70 12.39
N ALA A 645 -32.71 -12.51 12.74
CA ALA A 645 -33.15 -11.46 13.63
C ALA A 645 -34.21 -12.02 14.64
N PRO A 646 -33.77 -12.93 15.54
CA PRO A 646 -34.70 -13.77 16.33
C PRO A 646 -35.67 -12.96 17.22
N ASP A 647 -35.20 -11.82 17.73
CA ASP A 647 -35.98 -10.98 18.69
C ASP A 647 -36.74 -9.82 18.01
N ILE A 648 -36.73 -9.76 16.67
CA ILE A 648 -37.36 -8.67 15.92
C ILE A 648 -38.59 -9.18 15.18
N ALA A 649 -39.69 -8.42 15.30
CA ALA A 649 -40.97 -8.78 14.69
C ALA A 649 -40.89 -8.82 13.15
N SER A 650 -41.57 -9.80 12.54
CA SER A 650 -41.74 -9.89 11.10
C SER A 650 -42.32 -8.59 10.51
N GLY A 651 -41.80 -8.19 9.34
CA GLY A 651 -42.13 -6.92 8.67
C GLY A 651 -41.28 -5.73 9.08
N SER A 652 -40.47 -5.85 10.16
CA SER A 652 -39.57 -4.79 10.60
C SER A 652 -38.55 -4.46 9.52
N LYS A 653 -38.24 -3.18 9.33
CA LYS A 653 -37.24 -2.70 8.38
C LYS A 653 -35.86 -2.86 8.96
N VAL A 654 -34.96 -3.44 8.18
CA VAL A 654 -33.53 -3.49 8.48
C VAL A 654 -32.88 -2.26 7.83
N LYS A 655 -32.00 -1.57 8.60
CA LYS A 655 -31.36 -0.31 8.18
C LYS A 655 -29.85 -0.48 8.09
#